data_856e6c612b4bd9da808ed551c923e288
#
_entry.id   856e6c612b4bd9da808ed551c923e288
#
_cell.length_a   1.000
_cell.length_b   1.000
_cell.length_c   1.000
_cell.angle_alpha   90.00
_cell.angle_beta   90.00
_cell.angle_gamma   90.00
#
_symmetry.space_group_name_H-M   'P 1'
#
loop_
_entity.id
_entity.type
_entity.pdbx_description
1 polymer ?
#
loop_
_entity_poly.entity_id
_entity_poly.type
_entity_poly.pdbx_seq_one_letter_code
_entity_poly.pdbx_strand_id
1 'polypeptide(L)'
;MSTDPGAPAPGAAAMPECDLLMKGGVTSGIVYPQLVARLARDYRLRHIGGTSAGAIAAAAAAAAELGRQSGANPDAFAQLGRLPAYLGRQMRGRSRLLHLFQPAPALRPAFEMGLALMATPGPANAFALLLANIVHPGLLGLAVLALVAGLHALAAAAPAVILASALCTALPAALACGAWRLVAARGREPRAAMAKQRSAGRAQAIYVAQPADWLGALGFAALAGIVLLHALFLHAPLLVLLRALMALLVASAAVGGHAAWRWLGRLAAGVRDNHFGVCSGSGAGPQRPEALTDWLERYLAGLGGIEGTTPLTFGHLWNADARGVHAAASCGCERPERRIHLEMMTTALSQHTAYAVPFRPNAGTFYFAPSEWARLFPAHVIDWLRASAPGSSRRHPVTGEQLVPLVRDGRLPVIVGVRMSLSFPVLLSAVPMFALDWTDLQGADATLKRVWFTDGGVTSNLPLQAFDELLPARPVFTINLKPEHPSHRIDTRRGEACGRVYLPKDNKGGGGRYWKVFEESGDFAIGRFLMAIVDTMQSWRDEMLFPYSAYRGRIAQISLRDEEGGLNLAMSRAQIRALAASGERAGQLIYRCFHPAAGGAGWPNHQRLALLNLFGNLEAMARAVDASPDRADWHRVLGEAHLNKAQRGTARLMLRGLARTGARLRNAPADLLDRAGSPHTRLRMGPEL
;
A
#
# COMPACT_ATOMS: atom_id res chain seq x y z
N MET A 1 -31.56 34.18 -32.19
CA MET A 1 -31.75 33.10 -31.24
C MET A 1 -30.75 31.99 -31.57
N SER A 2 -29.63 32.00 -30.90
CA SER A 2 -28.54 31.00 -31.04
C SER A 2 -28.89 29.85 -30.10
N THR A 3 -29.22 28.70 -30.63
CA THR A 3 -29.42 27.47 -29.85
C THR A 3 -28.06 26.93 -29.46
N ASP A 4 -27.81 26.91 -28.16
CA ASP A 4 -26.64 26.25 -27.53
C ASP A 4 -26.68 24.74 -27.83
N PRO A 5 -25.69 24.15 -28.53
CA PRO A 5 -25.72 22.74 -28.93
C PRO A 5 -25.43 21.76 -27.77
N GLY A 6 -25.34 22.22 -26.52
CA GLY A 6 -25.03 21.43 -25.33
C GLY A 6 -26.16 21.21 -24.34
N ALA A 7 -27.37 21.70 -24.58
CA ALA A 7 -28.48 21.48 -23.67
C ALA A 7 -29.08 20.07 -23.86
N PRO A 8 -29.16 19.22 -22.81
CA PRO A 8 -29.80 17.91 -22.90
C PRO A 8 -31.30 18.07 -23.23
N ALA A 9 -31.80 17.16 -24.05
CA ALA A 9 -33.23 17.13 -24.40
C ALA A 9 -34.09 17.13 -23.13
N PRO A 10 -35.23 17.91 -23.12
CA PRO A 10 -36.11 17.97 -21.97
C PRO A 10 -36.79 16.62 -21.75
N GLY A 11 -36.38 15.87 -20.71
CA GLY A 11 -37.02 14.61 -20.31
C GLY A 11 -36.11 13.52 -19.78
N ALA A 12 -34.81 13.50 -20.08
CA ALA A 12 -33.88 12.54 -19.47
C ALA A 12 -33.36 13.13 -18.15
N ALA A 13 -33.81 12.60 -17.01
CA ALA A 13 -33.27 12.96 -15.71
C ALA A 13 -31.75 12.74 -15.75
N ALA A 14 -30.94 13.77 -15.50
CA ALA A 14 -29.51 13.68 -15.50
C ALA A 14 -29.08 12.62 -14.48
N MET A 15 -28.13 11.75 -14.87
CA MET A 15 -27.59 10.71 -13.97
C MET A 15 -27.05 11.35 -12.68
N PRO A 16 -27.52 10.92 -11.48
CA PRO A 16 -27.07 11.50 -10.22
C PRO A 16 -25.56 11.35 -10.03
N GLU A 17 -24.98 12.32 -9.35
CA GLU A 17 -23.55 12.33 -9.05
C GLU A 17 -23.25 11.73 -7.67
N CYS A 18 -22.07 11.18 -7.50
CA CYS A 18 -21.57 10.73 -6.21
C CYS A 18 -20.06 10.90 -6.10
N ASP A 19 -19.59 10.94 -4.85
CA ASP A 19 -18.18 10.85 -4.50
C ASP A 19 -17.87 9.47 -3.96
N LEU A 20 -16.64 9.00 -4.17
CA LEU A 20 -16.24 7.63 -3.83
C LEU A 20 -14.86 7.61 -3.19
N LEU A 21 -14.77 7.07 -1.97
CA LEU A 21 -13.54 6.91 -1.23
C LEU A 21 -13.27 5.42 -0.95
N MET A 22 -12.08 4.95 -1.30
CA MET A 22 -11.67 3.55 -1.24
C MET A 22 -10.47 3.35 -0.32
N LYS A 23 -10.63 2.47 0.69
CA LYS A 23 -9.59 2.13 1.65
C LYS A 23 -8.39 1.46 0.98
N GLY A 24 -7.19 1.69 1.51
CA GLY A 24 -5.99 0.95 1.15
C GLY A 24 -6.05 -0.52 1.55
N GLY A 25 -5.23 -1.32 0.88
CA GLY A 25 -5.08 -2.75 1.13
C GLY A 25 -4.50 -3.45 -0.10
N VAL A 26 -3.27 -3.99 0.01
CA VAL A 26 -2.46 -4.38 -1.17
C VAL A 26 -3.20 -5.34 -2.11
N THR A 27 -3.76 -6.42 -1.60
CA THR A 27 -4.42 -7.45 -2.43
C THR A 27 -5.93 -7.41 -2.36
N SER A 28 -6.50 -6.88 -1.29
CA SER A 28 -7.95 -6.75 -1.11
C SER A 28 -8.59 -5.72 -2.07
N GLY A 29 -7.79 -4.85 -2.68
CA GLY A 29 -8.23 -3.91 -3.72
C GLY A 29 -8.90 -4.56 -4.94
N ILE A 30 -8.79 -5.86 -5.11
CA ILE A 30 -9.49 -6.64 -6.14
C ILE A 30 -11.03 -6.54 -6.04
N VAL A 31 -11.56 -6.09 -4.90
CA VAL A 31 -12.96 -5.80 -4.66
C VAL A 31 -13.46 -4.62 -5.51
N TYR A 32 -12.65 -3.61 -5.72
CA TYR A 32 -13.06 -2.32 -6.28
C TYR A 32 -13.53 -2.32 -7.74
N PRO A 33 -12.89 -3.04 -8.67
CA PRO A 33 -13.28 -2.96 -10.09
C PRO A 33 -14.74 -3.25 -10.35
N GLN A 34 -15.31 -4.31 -9.76
CA GLN A 34 -16.72 -4.65 -9.94
C GLN A 34 -17.65 -3.73 -9.14
N LEU A 35 -17.22 -3.25 -7.98
CA LEU A 35 -17.95 -2.23 -7.22
C LEU A 35 -18.12 -0.94 -8.04
N VAL A 36 -17.00 -0.42 -8.56
CA VAL A 36 -16.99 0.81 -9.37
C VAL A 36 -17.82 0.62 -10.64
N ALA A 37 -17.62 -0.48 -11.36
CA ALA A 37 -18.40 -0.79 -12.55
C ALA A 37 -19.91 -0.90 -12.25
N ARG A 38 -20.30 -1.40 -11.07
CA ARG A 38 -21.71 -1.46 -10.64
C ARG A 38 -22.27 -0.08 -10.32
N LEU A 39 -21.54 0.74 -9.58
CA LEU A 39 -21.96 2.11 -9.24
C LEU A 39 -22.07 3.00 -10.47
N ALA A 40 -21.15 2.90 -11.40
CA ALA A 40 -21.09 3.70 -12.60
C ALA A 40 -22.29 3.48 -13.57
N ARG A 41 -23.10 2.42 -13.37
CA ARG A 41 -24.35 2.22 -14.13
C ARG A 41 -25.42 3.27 -13.77
N ASP A 42 -25.39 3.73 -12.50
CA ASP A 42 -26.46 4.55 -11.94
C ASP A 42 -25.96 5.92 -11.45
N TYR A 43 -24.64 6.11 -11.35
CA TYR A 43 -24.02 7.33 -10.86
C TYR A 43 -22.90 7.82 -11.79
N ARG A 44 -22.77 9.15 -11.84
CA ARG A 44 -21.58 9.83 -12.37
C ARG A 44 -20.61 10.09 -11.21
N LEU A 45 -19.34 9.69 -11.39
CA LEU A 45 -18.32 9.84 -10.36
C LEU A 45 -17.66 11.23 -10.45
N ARG A 46 -17.68 11.99 -9.35
CA ARG A 46 -17.16 13.38 -9.34
C ARG A 46 -15.86 13.49 -8.55
N HIS A 47 -15.89 13.25 -7.24
CA HIS A 47 -14.72 13.24 -6.40
C HIS A 47 -14.38 11.80 -6.03
N ILE A 48 -13.19 11.36 -6.42
CA ILE A 48 -12.79 9.97 -6.29
C ILE A 48 -11.45 9.94 -5.56
N GLY A 49 -11.36 9.14 -4.52
CA GLY A 49 -10.11 9.05 -3.78
C GLY A 49 -9.83 7.70 -3.18
N GLY A 50 -8.61 7.56 -2.75
CA GLY A 50 -8.13 6.36 -2.12
C GLY A 50 -6.67 6.41 -1.74
N THR A 51 -6.26 5.40 -0.99
CA THR A 51 -4.89 5.25 -0.49
C THR A 51 -4.38 3.86 -0.86
N SER A 52 -3.10 3.71 -1.19
CA SER A 52 -2.50 2.42 -1.52
C SER A 52 -3.24 1.74 -2.70
N ALA A 53 -3.72 0.50 -2.57
CA ALA A 53 -4.51 -0.13 -3.61
C ALA A 53 -5.85 0.59 -3.86
N GLY A 54 -6.38 1.32 -2.88
CA GLY A 54 -7.50 2.23 -3.07
C GLY A 54 -7.17 3.37 -4.03
N ALA A 55 -5.92 3.85 -4.06
CA ALA A 55 -5.46 4.86 -5.04
C ALA A 55 -5.42 4.30 -6.47
N ILE A 56 -5.01 3.03 -6.65
CA ILE A 56 -5.11 2.36 -7.97
C ILE A 56 -6.56 2.33 -8.43
N ALA A 57 -7.47 1.91 -7.54
CA ALA A 57 -8.89 1.81 -7.86
C ALA A 57 -9.51 3.19 -8.15
N ALA A 58 -9.11 4.22 -7.39
CA ALA A 58 -9.54 5.60 -7.60
C ALA A 58 -9.06 6.14 -8.95
N ALA A 59 -7.79 5.94 -9.28
CA ALA A 59 -7.24 6.33 -10.58
C ALA A 59 -7.90 5.59 -11.75
N ALA A 60 -8.16 4.28 -11.60
CA ALA A 60 -8.86 3.49 -12.62
C ALA A 60 -10.33 3.93 -12.77
N ALA A 61 -11.02 4.26 -11.66
CA ALA A 61 -12.37 4.80 -11.69
C ALA A 61 -12.43 6.18 -12.38
N ALA A 62 -11.46 7.05 -12.07
CA ALA A 62 -11.34 8.39 -12.68
C ALA A 62 -11.01 8.29 -14.18
N ALA A 63 -10.10 7.39 -14.56
CA ALA A 63 -9.77 7.13 -15.96
C ALA A 63 -10.98 6.58 -16.74
N ALA A 64 -11.72 5.63 -16.15
CA ALA A 64 -12.93 5.09 -16.78
C ALA A 64 -14.03 6.14 -16.91
N GLU A 65 -14.17 7.04 -15.92
CA GLU A 65 -15.10 8.16 -15.98
C GLU A 65 -14.70 9.15 -17.08
N LEU A 66 -13.40 9.43 -17.24
CA LEU A 66 -12.88 10.23 -18.35
C LEU A 66 -13.25 9.61 -19.69
N GLY A 67 -12.96 8.31 -19.88
CA GLY A 67 -13.29 7.59 -21.11
C GLY A 67 -14.79 7.68 -21.46
N ARG A 68 -15.66 7.56 -20.45
CA ARG A 68 -17.12 7.71 -20.59
C ARG A 68 -17.52 9.15 -20.95
N GLN A 69 -17.02 10.15 -20.20
CA GLN A 69 -17.45 11.55 -20.38
C GLN A 69 -16.91 12.17 -21.68
N SER A 70 -15.68 11.83 -22.07
CA SER A 70 -15.07 12.29 -23.33
C SER A 70 -15.58 11.54 -24.55
N GLY A 71 -16.23 10.37 -24.36
CA GLY A 71 -16.62 9.47 -25.45
C GLY A 71 -15.46 8.69 -26.06
N ALA A 72 -14.21 8.88 -25.58
CA ALA A 72 -13.04 8.22 -26.13
C ALA A 72 -13.00 6.70 -25.80
N ASN A 73 -13.60 6.28 -24.68
CA ASN A 73 -13.74 4.87 -24.34
C ASN A 73 -15.08 4.61 -23.62
N PRO A 74 -16.18 4.43 -24.38
CA PRO A 74 -17.52 4.17 -23.79
C PRO A 74 -17.57 2.89 -22.95
N ASP A 75 -16.74 1.90 -23.27
CA ASP A 75 -16.68 0.59 -22.60
C ASP A 75 -15.75 0.55 -21.37
N ALA A 76 -15.18 1.69 -20.96
CA ALA A 76 -14.16 1.74 -19.91
C ALA A 76 -14.61 1.06 -18.62
N PHE A 77 -15.84 1.27 -18.14
CA PHE A 77 -16.36 0.61 -16.94
C PHE A 77 -16.60 -0.88 -17.11
N ALA A 78 -16.97 -1.33 -18.32
CA ALA A 78 -17.06 -2.77 -18.62
C ALA A 78 -15.67 -3.43 -18.62
N GLN A 79 -14.66 -2.75 -19.17
CA GLN A 79 -13.26 -3.20 -19.12
C GLN A 79 -12.76 -3.25 -17.67
N LEU A 80 -13.04 -2.23 -16.86
CA LEU A 80 -12.69 -2.18 -15.43
C LEU A 80 -13.35 -3.36 -14.68
N GLY A 81 -14.62 -3.63 -14.88
CA GLY A 81 -15.32 -4.76 -14.25
C GLY A 81 -14.72 -6.14 -14.58
N ARG A 82 -14.04 -6.29 -15.72
CA ARG A 82 -13.36 -7.54 -16.14
C ARG A 82 -11.96 -7.68 -15.52
N LEU A 83 -11.41 -6.64 -14.91
CA LEU A 83 -10.05 -6.62 -14.36
C LEU A 83 -9.76 -7.76 -13.37
N PRO A 84 -10.64 -8.12 -12.39
CA PRO A 84 -10.38 -9.23 -11.49
C PRO A 84 -10.18 -10.56 -12.22
N ALA A 85 -10.98 -10.82 -13.25
CA ALA A 85 -10.85 -12.04 -14.07
C ALA A 85 -9.52 -12.06 -14.85
N TYR A 86 -9.06 -10.92 -15.33
CA TYR A 86 -7.78 -10.77 -16.01
C TYR A 86 -6.60 -10.99 -15.07
N LEU A 87 -6.60 -10.37 -13.90
CA LEU A 87 -5.53 -10.52 -12.89
C LEU A 87 -5.47 -11.92 -12.29
N GLY A 88 -6.62 -12.62 -12.21
CA GLY A 88 -6.71 -13.99 -11.73
C GLY A 88 -6.29 -15.06 -12.75
N ARG A 89 -5.99 -14.70 -14.01
CA ARG A 89 -5.50 -15.68 -15.01
C ARG A 89 -4.16 -16.26 -14.58
N GLN A 90 -4.03 -17.57 -14.73
CA GLN A 90 -2.78 -18.27 -14.42
C GLN A 90 -1.82 -18.17 -15.61
N MET A 91 -0.61 -17.73 -15.32
CA MET A 91 0.51 -17.70 -16.27
C MET A 91 1.70 -18.43 -15.64
N ARG A 92 2.19 -19.47 -16.29
CA ARG A 92 3.33 -20.26 -15.79
C ARG A 92 3.16 -20.72 -14.32
N GLY A 93 1.94 -21.13 -13.94
CA GLY A 93 1.62 -21.61 -12.59
C GLY A 93 1.42 -20.52 -11.50
N ARG A 94 1.42 -19.24 -11.87
CA ARG A 94 1.20 -18.11 -10.96
C ARG A 94 0.11 -17.18 -11.51
N SER A 95 -0.60 -16.48 -10.63
CA SER A 95 -1.57 -15.47 -11.06
C SER A 95 -0.88 -14.32 -11.79
N ARG A 96 -1.58 -13.71 -12.75
CA ARG A 96 -1.08 -12.51 -13.43
C ARG A 96 -0.81 -11.37 -12.46
N LEU A 97 -1.63 -11.23 -11.42
CA LEU A 97 -1.39 -10.29 -10.33
C LEU A 97 0.01 -10.44 -9.73
N LEU A 98 0.42 -11.66 -9.40
CA LEU A 98 1.74 -11.91 -8.83
C LEU A 98 2.89 -11.59 -9.84
N HIS A 99 2.65 -11.79 -11.13
CA HIS A 99 3.66 -11.48 -12.15
C HIS A 99 3.94 -9.98 -12.29
N LEU A 100 3.04 -9.10 -11.89
CA LEU A 100 3.26 -7.66 -11.88
C LEU A 100 4.29 -7.23 -10.82
N PHE A 101 4.45 -8.01 -9.74
CA PHE A 101 5.44 -7.76 -8.69
C PHE A 101 6.76 -8.44 -9.04
N GLN A 102 7.69 -7.65 -9.56
CA GLN A 102 8.99 -8.13 -10.01
C GLN A 102 10.08 -7.67 -9.04
N PRO A 103 10.65 -8.60 -8.24
CA PRO A 103 11.73 -8.26 -7.32
C PRO A 103 13.01 -7.90 -8.09
N ALA A 104 13.79 -6.96 -7.52
CA ALA A 104 15.13 -6.69 -7.97
C ALA A 104 15.97 -7.99 -7.97
N PRO A 105 16.89 -8.19 -8.92
CA PRO A 105 17.60 -9.47 -9.07
C PRO A 105 18.26 -9.99 -7.77
N ALA A 106 18.90 -9.09 -7.01
CA ALA A 106 19.54 -9.42 -5.74
C ALA A 106 18.56 -9.81 -4.62
N LEU A 107 17.29 -9.35 -4.71
CA LEU A 107 16.25 -9.54 -3.69
C LEU A 107 15.27 -10.68 -4.03
N ARG A 108 15.44 -11.30 -5.20
CA ARG A 108 14.55 -12.39 -5.65
C ARG A 108 14.46 -13.56 -4.67
N PRO A 109 15.54 -14.05 -4.06
CA PRO A 109 15.45 -15.13 -3.07
C PRO A 109 14.62 -14.73 -1.83
N ALA A 110 14.77 -13.51 -1.35
CA ALA A 110 14.00 -12.99 -0.21
C ALA A 110 12.51 -12.85 -0.55
N PHE A 111 12.18 -12.40 -1.76
CA PHE A 111 10.79 -12.31 -2.23
C PHE A 111 10.13 -13.68 -2.30
N GLU A 112 10.80 -14.69 -2.88
CA GLU A 112 10.28 -16.06 -2.96
C GLU A 112 10.11 -16.67 -1.56
N MET A 113 11.04 -16.41 -0.65
CA MET A 113 10.93 -16.82 0.76
C MET A 113 9.74 -16.16 1.46
N GLY A 114 9.53 -14.85 1.26
CA GLY A 114 8.38 -14.13 1.78
C GLY A 114 7.06 -14.70 1.26
N LEU A 115 6.96 -15.01 -0.04
CA LEU A 115 5.79 -15.66 -0.63
C LEU A 115 5.53 -17.06 -0.03
N ALA A 116 6.58 -17.84 0.21
CA ALA A 116 6.44 -19.17 0.82
C ALA A 116 5.94 -19.07 2.27
N LEU A 117 6.45 -18.12 3.04
CA LEU A 117 5.99 -17.84 4.41
C LEU A 117 4.52 -17.42 4.47
N MET A 118 4.08 -16.59 3.51
CA MET A 118 2.68 -16.18 3.42
C MET A 118 1.74 -17.31 2.98
N ALA A 119 2.23 -18.23 2.14
CA ALA A 119 1.43 -19.36 1.67
C ALA A 119 1.20 -20.41 2.77
N THR A 120 2.10 -20.50 3.74
CA THR A 120 2.05 -21.47 4.86
C THR A 120 2.44 -20.78 6.16
N PRO A 121 1.55 -19.98 6.75
CA PRO A 121 1.84 -19.29 7.99
C PRO A 121 2.03 -20.30 9.13
N GLY A 122 3.14 -20.17 9.87
CA GLY A 122 3.44 -20.97 11.04
C GLY A 122 4.91 -20.84 11.46
N PRO A 123 5.21 -20.80 12.77
CA PRO A 123 6.57 -20.62 13.25
C PRO A 123 7.51 -21.79 12.85
N ALA A 124 6.99 -23.01 12.79
CA ALA A 124 7.75 -24.19 12.36
C ALA A 124 8.16 -24.09 10.88
N ASN A 125 7.28 -23.58 10.00
CA ASN A 125 7.59 -23.41 8.58
C ASN A 125 8.55 -22.24 8.33
N ALA A 126 8.39 -21.13 9.08
CA ALA A 126 9.33 -20.01 9.06
C ALA A 126 10.73 -20.45 9.51
N PHE A 127 10.79 -21.20 10.61
CA PHE A 127 12.05 -21.75 11.11
C PHE A 127 12.68 -22.76 10.13
N ALA A 128 11.88 -23.65 9.53
CA ALA A 128 12.37 -24.62 8.55
C ALA A 128 12.93 -23.93 7.28
N LEU A 129 12.25 -22.89 6.78
CA LEU A 129 12.73 -22.08 5.64
C LEU A 129 13.99 -21.29 5.99
N LEU A 130 14.05 -20.72 7.19
CA LEU A 130 15.23 -20.01 7.68
C LEU A 130 16.39 -20.99 7.85
N LEU A 131 16.15 -22.14 8.48
CA LEU A 131 17.13 -23.20 8.70
C LEU A 131 17.66 -23.74 7.37
N ALA A 132 16.81 -24.00 6.40
CA ALA A 132 17.22 -24.46 5.07
C ALA A 132 18.15 -23.48 4.36
N ASN A 133 17.94 -22.15 4.55
CA ASN A 133 18.76 -21.13 3.93
C ASN A 133 20.02 -20.73 4.73
N ILE A 134 20.05 -20.98 6.05
CA ILE A 134 21.19 -20.68 6.94
C ILE A 134 22.10 -21.89 7.16
N VAL A 135 21.54 -23.08 7.28
CA VAL A 135 22.28 -24.32 7.57
C VAL A 135 23.17 -24.74 6.39
N HIS A 136 22.73 -24.47 5.16
CA HIS A 136 23.54 -24.80 3.98
C HIS A 136 24.90 -24.09 3.90
N PRO A 137 25.00 -22.77 4.12
CA PRO A 137 26.29 -22.12 4.23
C PRO A 137 27.11 -22.58 5.44
N GLY A 138 26.44 -22.97 6.53
CA GLY A 138 27.08 -23.58 7.71
C GLY A 138 27.76 -24.90 7.39
N LEU A 139 27.12 -25.73 6.57
CA LEU A 139 27.69 -27.00 6.10
C LEU A 139 28.90 -26.80 5.21
N LEU A 140 28.99 -25.70 4.42
CA LEU A 140 30.21 -25.37 3.67
C LEU A 140 31.42 -25.07 4.59
N GLY A 141 31.18 -24.35 5.67
CA GLY A 141 32.23 -24.04 6.64
C GLY A 141 32.68 -25.27 7.41
N LEU A 142 31.76 -26.18 7.70
CA LEU A 142 32.08 -27.49 8.21
C LEU A 142 32.98 -28.28 7.26
N ALA A 143 32.74 -28.19 5.96
CA ALA A 143 33.55 -28.83 4.95
C ALA A 143 34.99 -28.33 4.97
N VAL A 144 35.18 -27.01 5.06
CA VAL A 144 36.53 -26.40 5.13
C VAL A 144 37.23 -26.79 6.42
N LEU A 145 36.54 -26.78 7.56
CA LEU A 145 37.08 -27.20 8.84
C LEU A 145 37.45 -28.70 8.88
N ALA A 146 36.60 -29.54 8.28
CA ALA A 146 36.85 -30.95 8.11
C ALA A 146 38.07 -31.21 7.22
N LEU A 147 38.22 -30.44 6.14
CA LEU A 147 39.39 -30.52 5.27
C LEU A 147 40.68 -30.12 6.02
N VAL A 148 40.64 -29.02 6.78
CA VAL A 148 41.78 -28.55 7.59
C VAL A 148 42.12 -29.53 8.71
N ALA A 149 41.12 -30.07 9.43
CA ALA A 149 41.31 -31.07 10.47
C ALA A 149 41.84 -32.40 9.88
N GLY A 150 41.33 -32.79 8.72
CA GLY A 150 41.79 -33.96 7.97
C GLY A 150 43.25 -33.83 7.48
N LEU A 151 43.61 -32.66 6.96
CA LEU A 151 45.01 -32.38 6.58
C LEU A 151 45.97 -32.40 7.79
N HIS A 152 45.51 -31.91 8.97
CA HIS A 152 46.28 -31.99 10.21
C HIS A 152 46.42 -33.44 10.72
N ALA A 153 45.38 -34.23 10.64
CA ALA A 153 45.40 -35.64 11.01
C ALA A 153 46.25 -36.46 10.04
N LEU A 154 46.23 -36.15 8.75
CA LEU A 154 47.11 -36.75 7.72
C LEU A 154 48.57 -36.44 7.95
N ALA A 155 48.93 -35.24 8.39
CA ALA A 155 50.31 -34.85 8.70
C ALA A 155 50.87 -35.59 9.92
N ALA A 156 50.01 -36.14 10.80
CA ALA A 156 50.37 -36.83 12.02
C ALA A 156 50.23 -38.37 11.96
N ALA A 157 49.74 -38.96 10.85
CA ALA A 157 49.31 -40.35 10.79
C ALA A 157 50.23 -41.27 9.96
N ALA A 158 50.24 -42.56 10.31
CA ALA A 158 50.92 -43.60 9.54
C ALA A 158 50.30 -43.82 8.14
N PRO A 159 51.12 -44.34 7.15
CA PRO A 159 50.63 -44.46 5.74
C PRO A 159 49.36 -45.26 5.54
N ALA A 160 49.07 -46.25 6.37
CA ALA A 160 47.84 -47.05 6.30
C ALA A 160 46.60 -46.25 6.67
N VAL A 161 46.74 -45.31 7.59
CA VAL A 161 45.61 -44.40 8.00
C VAL A 161 45.34 -43.37 6.92
N ILE A 162 46.36 -42.94 6.18
CA ILE A 162 46.24 -42.04 5.04
C ILE A 162 45.40 -42.68 3.92
N LEU A 163 45.68 -43.95 3.57
CA LEU A 163 44.94 -44.66 2.51
C LEU A 163 43.47 -44.91 2.91
N ALA A 164 43.23 -45.32 4.15
CA ALA A 164 41.88 -45.51 4.69
C ALA A 164 41.08 -44.18 4.74
N SER A 165 41.72 -43.06 5.14
CA SER A 165 41.12 -41.73 5.12
C SER A 165 40.73 -41.27 3.72
N ALA A 166 41.61 -41.51 2.73
CA ALA A 166 41.35 -41.18 1.33
C ALA A 166 40.15 -41.97 0.77
N LEU A 167 40.03 -43.25 1.10
CA LEU A 167 38.92 -44.11 0.70
C LEU A 167 37.59 -43.67 1.39
N CYS A 168 37.62 -43.37 2.68
CA CYS A 168 36.47 -42.91 3.45
C CYS A 168 35.99 -41.50 3.05
N THR A 169 36.83 -40.66 2.46
CA THR A 169 36.44 -39.35 1.93
C THR A 169 35.99 -39.42 0.47
N ALA A 170 36.59 -40.24 -0.35
CA ALA A 170 36.26 -40.36 -1.77
C ALA A 170 34.87 -41.00 -2.01
N LEU A 171 34.50 -42.01 -1.21
CA LEU A 171 33.21 -42.70 -1.40
C LEU A 171 31.99 -41.82 -1.05
N PRO A 172 31.92 -41.14 0.11
CA PRO A 172 30.86 -40.20 0.39
C PRO A 172 30.82 -39.01 -0.57
N ALA A 173 31.98 -38.53 -1.05
CA ALA A 173 32.06 -37.48 -2.05
C ALA A 173 31.47 -37.90 -3.40
N ALA A 174 31.76 -39.13 -3.83
CA ALA A 174 31.20 -39.70 -5.05
C ALA A 174 29.68 -39.91 -4.95
N LEU A 175 29.16 -40.38 -3.80
CA LEU A 175 27.74 -40.55 -3.52
C LEU A 175 27.02 -39.20 -3.45
N ALA A 176 27.63 -38.20 -2.84
CA ALA A 176 27.05 -36.84 -2.81
C ALA A 176 26.99 -36.17 -4.19
N CYS A 177 28.06 -36.36 -5.02
CA CYS A 177 28.06 -35.93 -6.42
C CYS A 177 27.00 -36.67 -7.27
N GLY A 178 26.81 -37.96 -7.02
CA GLY A 178 25.75 -38.76 -7.68
C GLY A 178 24.36 -38.30 -7.27
N ALA A 179 24.11 -38.11 -6.00
CA ALA A 179 22.85 -37.55 -5.47
C ALA A 179 22.58 -36.15 -6.02
N TRP A 180 23.62 -35.32 -6.16
CA TRP A 180 23.49 -34.00 -6.78
C TRP A 180 23.05 -34.09 -8.25
N ARG A 181 23.67 -34.92 -9.04
CA ARG A 181 23.26 -35.11 -10.45
C ARG A 181 21.82 -35.53 -10.56
N LEU A 182 21.32 -36.38 -9.66
CA LEU A 182 19.93 -36.80 -9.59
C LEU A 182 18.99 -35.66 -9.18
N VAL A 183 19.36 -34.85 -8.21
CA VAL A 183 18.58 -33.69 -7.77
C VAL A 183 18.63 -32.55 -8.79
N ALA A 184 19.80 -32.29 -9.39
CA ALA A 184 19.94 -31.29 -10.44
C ALA A 184 19.19 -31.70 -11.73
N ALA A 185 19.12 -33.00 -12.04
CA ALA A 185 18.29 -33.52 -13.14
C ALA A 185 16.80 -33.36 -12.85
N ARG A 186 16.35 -33.58 -11.62
CA ARG A 186 14.98 -33.32 -11.15
C ARG A 186 14.68 -31.83 -10.95
N GLY A 187 15.68 -31.02 -10.64
CA GLY A 187 15.57 -29.57 -10.43
C GLY A 187 15.30 -28.74 -11.69
N ARG A 188 15.39 -29.37 -12.89
CA ARG A 188 14.93 -28.73 -14.14
C ARG A 188 13.40 -28.63 -14.27
N GLU A 189 12.63 -29.29 -13.37
CA GLU A 189 11.17 -29.17 -13.30
C GLU A 189 10.63 -28.72 -11.93
N PRO A 190 11.15 -27.69 -11.26
CA PRO A 190 10.59 -27.28 -9.97
C PRO A 190 9.22 -26.57 -10.14
N ARG A 191 8.88 -26.17 -11.37
CA ARG A 191 7.65 -25.42 -11.67
C ARG A 191 6.40 -26.28 -11.78
N ALA A 192 6.55 -27.52 -12.27
CA ALA A 192 5.44 -28.48 -12.35
C ALA A 192 5.12 -29.11 -10.97
N ALA A 193 6.13 -29.32 -10.14
CA ALA A 193 5.96 -29.84 -8.78
C ALA A 193 5.22 -28.88 -7.85
N MET A 194 5.43 -27.55 -7.96
CA MET A 194 4.69 -26.55 -7.21
C MET A 194 3.19 -26.52 -7.51
N ALA A 195 2.82 -26.77 -8.78
CA ALA A 195 1.39 -26.81 -9.17
C ALA A 195 0.69 -28.04 -8.62
N LYS A 196 1.39 -29.17 -8.50
CA LYS A 196 0.83 -30.45 -8.02
C LYS A 196 0.75 -30.56 -6.50
N GLN A 197 1.58 -29.84 -5.78
CA GLN A 197 1.67 -29.88 -4.32
C GLN A 197 0.65 -29.01 -3.59
N ARG A 198 -0.04 -28.08 -4.28
CA ARG A 198 -1.15 -27.28 -3.73
C ARG A 198 -2.36 -28.10 -3.28
N SER A 199 -2.48 -29.35 -3.72
CA SER A 199 -3.58 -30.24 -3.32
C SER A 199 -3.32 -31.08 -2.07
N ALA A 200 -2.08 -31.09 -1.56
CA ALA A 200 -1.64 -32.00 -0.51
C ALA A 200 -1.38 -31.37 0.88
N GLY A 201 -1.62 -30.08 1.07
CA GLY A 201 -1.58 -29.41 2.40
C GLY A 201 -0.25 -29.48 3.17
N ARG A 202 0.85 -29.83 2.54
CA ARG A 202 2.20 -29.84 3.15
C ARG A 202 3.14 -28.95 2.36
N ALA A 203 3.59 -27.85 2.99
CA ALA A 203 4.69 -27.05 2.49
C ALA A 203 5.99 -27.84 2.65
N GLN A 204 6.47 -28.46 1.58
CA GLN A 204 7.87 -28.84 1.52
C GLN A 204 8.68 -27.59 1.24
N ALA A 205 9.71 -27.34 2.06
CA ALA A 205 10.63 -26.23 1.88
C ALA A 205 11.17 -26.25 0.44
N ILE A 206 10.90 -25.17 -0.29
CA ILE A 206 11.45 -25.00 -1.64
C ILE A 206 12.88 -24.57 -1.46
N TYR A 207 13.74 -25.57 -1.53
CA TYR A 207 15.17 -25.36 -1.47
C TYR A 207 15.70 -25.06 -2.87
N VAL A 208 16.29 -23.89 -3.03
CA VAL A 208 17.05 -23.53 -4.24
C VAL A 208 18.53 -23.81 -3.95
N ALA A 209 18.95 -25.05 -4.21
CA ALA A 209 20.34 -25.45 -4.04
C ALA A 209 21.27 -24.54 -4.85
N GLN A 210 22.22 -23.91 -4.18
CA GLN A 210 23.33 -23.22 -4.83
C GLN A 210 24.53 -24.16 -4.95
N PRO A 211 25.43 -23.99 -5.95
CA PRO A 211 26.59 -24.84 -6.11
C PRO A 211 27.48 -24.95 -4.84
N ALA A 212 27.50 -23.88 -4.03
CA ALA A 212 28.19 -23.83 -2.73
C ALA A 212 27.61 -24.78 -1.68
N ASP A 213 26.36 -25.18 -1.79
CA ASP A 213 25.67 -26.03 -0.81
C ASP A 213 26.19 -27.48 -0.84
N TRP A 214 26.66 -27.89 -2.00
CA TRP A 214 27.19 -29.26 -2.23
C TRP A 214 28.59 -29.45 -1.67
N LEU A 215 29.40 -28.40 -1.70
CA LEU A 215 30.71 -28.40 -1.03
C LEU A 215 30.54 -28.57 0.48
N GLY A 216 29.48 -28.01 1.07
CA GLY A 216 29.11 -28.19 2.46
C GLY A 216 28.71 -29.63 2.79
N ALA A 217 27.86 -30.25 1.99
CA ALA A 217 27.44 -31.64 2.18
C ALA A 217 28.58 -32.62 2.01
N LEU A 218 29.47 -32.39 1.02
CA LEU A 218 30.69 -33.15 0.81
C LEU A 218 31.63 -33.08 2.01
N GLY A 219 31.83 -31.90 2.57
CA GLY A 219 32.69 -31.74 3.72
C GLY A 219 32.12 -32.32 5.00
N PHE A 220 30.79 -32.28 5.19
CA PHE A 220 30.17 -32.96 6.31
C PHE A 220 30.37 -34.48 6.21
N ALA A 221 30.20 -35.06 5.02
CA ALA A 221 30.42 -36.48 4.78
C ALA A 221 31.91 -36.85 5.00
N ALA A 222 32.86 -36.03 4.55
CA ALA A 222 34.28 -36.19 4.78
C ALA A 222 34.65 -36.14 6.26
N LEU A 223 34.11 -35.18 7.01
CA LEU A 223 34.33 -35.04 8.44
C LEU A 223 33.76 -36.23 9.23
N ALA A 224 32.51 -36.63 8.89
CA ALA A 224 31.91 -37.81 9.52
C ALA A 224 32.76 -39.07 9.28
N GLY A 225 33.31 -39.20 8.07
CA GLY A 225 34.25 -40.27 7.74
C GLY A 225 35.54 -40.23 8.57
N ILE A 226 36.16 -39.05 8.73
CA ILE A 226 37.38 -38.84 9.53
C ILE A 226 37.11 -39.11 11.01
N VAL A 227 35.99 -38.62 11.57
CA VAL A 227 35.62 -38.86 12.97
C VAL A 227 35.36 -40.35 13.23
N LEU A 228 34.68 -41.04 12.29
CA LEU A 228 34.45 -42.48 12.38
C LEU A 228 35.77 -43.27 12.32
N LEU A 229 36.68 -42.87 11.45
CA LEU A 229 38.01 -43.49 11.32
C LEU A 229 38.84 -43.33 12.61
N HIS A 230 38.86 -42.14 13.19
CA HIS A 230 39.52 -41.87 14.46
C HIS A 230 38.92 -42.69 15.62
N ALA A 231 37.60 -42.85 15.66
CA ALA A 231 36.89 -43.65 16.65
C ALA A 231 37.22 -45.15 16.52
N LEU A 232 37.37 -45.65 15.27
CA LEU A 232 37.63 -47.06 14.99
C LEU A 232 39.09 -47.48 15.21
N PHE A 233 40.05 -46.61 14.87
CA PHE A 233 41.48 -47.00 14.83
C PHE A 233 42.32 -46.52 16.01
N LEU A 234 41.88 -45.49 16.76
CA LEU A 234 42.69 -44.88 17.82
C LEU A 234 42.29 -45.28 19.25
N HIS A 235 41.39 -46.24 19.45
CA HIS A 235 40.84 -46.58 20.78
C HIS A 235 40.54 -45.34 21.62
N ALA A 236 40.07 -44.29 20.92
CA ALA A 236 39.90 -42.98 21.51
C ALA A 236 38.71 -42.97 22.47
N PRO A 237 38.92 -42.57 23.72
CA PRO A 237 37.86 -42.52 24.68
C PRO A 237 36.73 -41.60 24.20
N LEU A 238 35.50 -41.89 24.59
CA LEU A 238 34.26 -41.13 24.33
C LEU A 238 34.46 -39.60 24.46
N LEU A 239 35.42 -39.20 25.30
CA LEU A 239 35.77 -37.80 25.53
C LEU A 239 36.34 -37.08 24.27
N VAL A 240 37.11 -37.79 23.43
CA VAL A 240 37.66 -37.22 22.19
C VAL A 240 36.59 -37.07 21.15
N LEU A 241 35.65 -38.02 21.06
CA LEU A 241 34.49 -37.96 20.19
C LEU A 241 33.56 -36.79 20.58
N LEU A 242 33.30 -36.63 21.88
CA LEU A 242 32.48 -35.51 22.41
C LEU A 242 33.16 -34.14 22.15
N ARG A 243 34.48 -34.04 22.33
CA ARG A 243 35.20 -32.79 22.00
C ARG A 243 35.19 -32.49 20.52
N ALA A 244 35.32 -33.46 19.65
CA ALA A 244 35.24 -33.31 18.20
C ALA A 244 33.83 -32.88 17.78
N LEU A 245 32.76 -33.48 18.34
CA LEU A 245 31.39 -33.10 18.11
C LEU A 245 31.08 -31.67 18.60
N MET A 246 31.57 -31.31 19.78
CA MET A 246 31.39 -29.92 20.28
C MET A 246 32.14 -28.90 19.44
N ALA A 247 33.39 -29.17 19.05
CA ALA A 247 34.13 -28.31 18.13
C ALA A 247 33.42 -28.16 16.78
N LEU A 248 32.83 -29.24 16.28
CA LEU A 248 32.04 -29.29 15.07
C LEU A 248 30.81 -28.42 15.17
N LEU A 249 30.05 -28.54 16.27
CA LEU A 249 28.84 -27.73 16.52
C LEU A 249 29.17 -26.24 16.63
N VAL A 250 30.19 -25.87 17.37
CA VAL A 250 30.64 -24.48 17.52
C VAL A 250 31.11 -23.91 16.18
N ALA A 251 31.89 -24.64 15.42
CA ALA A 251 32.36 -24.23 14.11
C ALA A 251 31.17 -24.08 13.13
N SER A 252 30.22 -25.01 13.16
CA SER A 252 28.98 -24.93 12.34
C SER A 252 28.18 -23.69 12.68
N ALA A 253 28.00 -23.45 13.97
CA ALA A 253 27.24 -22.25 14.44
C ALA A 253 27.97 -20.96 14.04
N ALA A 254 29.28 -20.90 14.15
CA ALA A 254 30.09 -19.74 13.76
C ALA A 254 30.01 -19.45 12.25
N VAL A 255 30.16 -20.46 11.42
CA VAL A 255 30.13 -20.31 9.97
C VAL A 255 28.70 -20.07 9.49
N GLY A 256 27.71 -20.77 10.05
CA GLY A 256 26.31 -20.53 9.77
C GLY A 256 25.88 -19.10 10.17
N GLY A 257 26.31 -18.66 11.35
CA GLY A 257 26.10 -17.29 11.82
C GLY A 257 26.75 -16.24 10.92
N HIS A 258 28.00 -16.46 10.51
CA HIS A 258 28.70 -15.56 9.58
C HIS A 258 28.04 -15.52 8.20
N ALA A 259 27.60 -16.65 7.68
CA ALA A 259 26.89 -16.71 6.41
C ALA A 259 25.52 -16.03 6.47
N ALA A 260 24.78 -16.23 7.57
CA ALA A 260 23.53 -15.54 7.83
C ALA A 260 23.75 -14.02 7.93
N TRP A 261 24.78 -13.58 8.65
CA TRP A 261 25.14 -12.16 8.74
C TRP A 261 25.46 -11.55 7.37
N ARG A 262 26.27 -12.22 6.55
CA ARG A 262 26.59 -11.78 5.19
C ARG A 262 25.38 -11.78 4.28
N TRP A 263 24.46 -12.74 4.43
CA TRP A 263 23.22 -12.80 3.67
C TRP A 263 22.30 -11.65 4.06
N LEU A 264 22.10 -11.42 5.37
CA LEU A 264 21.33 -10.27 5.89
C LEU A 264 21.93 -8.94 5.44
N GLY A 265 23.25 -8.79 5.48
CA GLY A 265 23.94 -7.59 5.00
C GLY A 265 23.73 -7.34 3.51
N ARG A 266 23.78 -8.38 2.68
CA ARG A 266 23.48 -8.29 1.24
C ARG A 266 22.01 -7.96 0.98
N LEU A 267 21.09 -8.55 1.77
CA LEU A 267 19.68 -8.25 1.69
C LEU A 267 19.42 -6.79 2.06
N ALA A 268 19.97 -6.33 3.19
CA ALA A 268 19.81 -4.95 3.64
C ALA A 268 20.40 -3.95 2.63
N ALA A 269 21.57 -4.23 2.07
CA ALA A 269 22.17 -3.43 1.01
C ALA A 269 21.29 -3.41 -0.24
N GLY A 270 20.80 -4.56 -0.70
CA GLY A 270 19.92 -4.67 -1.86
C GLY A 270 18.60 -3.90 -1.69
N VAL A 271 18.01 -3.96 -0.51
CA VAL A 271 16.78 -3.20 -0.18
C VAL A 271 17.08 -1.69 -0.19
N ARG A 272 18.17 -1.26 0.44
CA ARG A 272 18.61 0.16 0.44
C ARG A 272 18.87 0.65 -0.98
N ASP A 273 19.62 -0.11 -1.78
CA ASP A 273 20.01 0.26 -3.13
C ASP A 273 18.84 0.24 -4.11
N ASN A 274 17.75 -0.46 -3.77
CA ASN A 274 16.46 -0.44 -4.47
C ASN A 274 15.43 0.47 -3.78
N HIS A 275 15.86 1.58 -3.21
CA HIS A 275 15.01 2.57 -2.57
C HIS A 275 14.06 1.98 -1.50
N PHE A 276 14.60 1.14 -0.62
CA PHE A 276 13.90 0.49 0.50
C PHE A 276 12.76 -0.45 0.11
N GLY A 277 12.73 -0.94 -1.13
CA GLY A 277 11.73 -1.90 -1.61
C GLY A 277 12.34 -3.15 -2.22
N VAL A 278 11.60 -4.25 -2.17
CA VAL A 278 11.98 -5.51 -2.84
C VAL A 278 11.70 -5.42 -4.35
N CYS A 279 10.59 -4.77 -4.74
CA CYS A 279 10.18 -4.56 -6.13
C CYS A 279 10.28 -3.07 -6.48
N SER A 280 10.95 -2.72 -7.60
CA SER A 280 10.99 -1.34 -8.08
C SER A 280 9.66 -0.85 -8.66
N GLY A 281 8.87 -1.76 -9.20
CA GLY A 281 7.61 -1.49 -9.89
C GLY A 281 7.76 -1.24 -11.39
N SER A 282 8.94 -0.91 -11.89
CA SER A 282 9.22 -0.81 -13.33
C SER A 282 10.09 -1.95 -13.82
N GLY A 283 9.82 -2.44 -15.04
CA GLY A 283 10.56 -3.52 -15.67
C GLY A 283 11.76 -3.00 -16.44
N ALA A 284 12.95 -3.52 -16.16
CA ALA A 284 14.14 -3.15 -16.92
C ALA A 284 14.28 -4.01 -18.20
N GLY A 285 13.85 -3.45 -19.35
CA GLY A 285 14.18 -3.94 -20.69
C GLY A 285 13.06 -4.72 -21.42
N PRO A 286 13.13 -4.78 -22.75
CA PRO A 286 12.05 -5.22 -23.63
C PRO A 286 11.73 -6.72 -23.56
N GLN A 287 12.60 -7.54 -22.99
CA GLN A 287 12.40 -9.00 -22.89
C GLN A 287 11.81 -9.44 -21.53
N ARG A 288 11.57 -8.53 -20.59
CA ARG A 288 10.98 -8.86 -19.30
C ARG A 288 9.46 -8.69 -19.33
N PRO A 289 8.72 -9.54 -18.61
CA PRO A 289 7.29 -9.31 -18.46
C PRO A 289 7.06 -7.94 -17.82
N GLU A 290 5.99 -7.29 -18.22
CA GLU A 290 5.59 -5.96 -17.76
C GLU A 290 5.46 -5.90 -16.26
N ALA A 291 6.07 -4.89 -15.63
CA ALA A 291 5.98 -4.66 -14.18
C ALA A 291 4.76 -3.81 -13.83
N LEU A 292 4.49 -3.69 -12.52
CA LEU A 292 3.27 -3.08 -12.01
C LEU A 292 3.05 -1.64 -12.48
N THR A 293 4.07 -0.78 -12.40
CA THR A 293 3.95 0.64 -12.79
C THR A 293 3.76 0.79 -14.30
N ASP A 294 4.52 0.02 -15.09
CA ASP A 294 4.44 0.05 -16.55
C ASP A 294 3.06 -0.43 -17.02
N TRP A 295 2.55 -1.49 -16.38
CA TRP A 295 1.21 -2.03 -16.67
C TRP A 295 0.12 -1.05 -16.26
N LEU A 296 0.22 -0.43 -15.06
CA LEU A 296 -0.79 0.51 -14.57
C LEU A 296 -0.85 1.74 -15.46
N GLU A 297 0.29 2.30 -15.85
CA GLU A 297 0.32 3.47 -16.72
C GLU A 297 -0.45 3.23 -18.01
N ARG A 298 -0.12 2.15 -18.74
CA ARG A 298 -0.80 1.77 -19.97
C ARG A 298 -2.29 1.46 -19.73
N TYR A 299 -2.62 0.78 -18.63
CA TYR A 299 -4.00 0.41 -18.31
C TYR A 299 -4.87 1.64 -18.04
N LEU A 300 -4.36 2.62 -17.27
CA LEU A 300 -5.05 3.85 -16.98
C LEU A 300 -5.24 4.73 -18.22
N ALA A 301 -4.20 4.85 -19.06
CA ALA A 301 -4.28 5.55 -20.34
C ALA A 301 -5.34 4.92 -21.24
N GLY A 302 -5.36 3.59 -21.35
CA GLY A 302 -6.35 2.86 -22.13
C GLY A 302 -7.79 3.02 -21.63
N LEU A 303 -8.02 3.00 -20.31
CA LEU A 303 -9.34 3.28 -19.73
C LEU A 303 -9.80 4.70 -20.05
N GLY A 304 -8.89 5.68 -19.97
CA GLY A 304 -9.17 7.09 -20.28
C GLY A 304 -9.35 7.38 -21.78
N GLY A 305 -9.01 6.44 -22.65
CA GLY A 305 -8.99 6.66 -24.09
C GLY A 305 -7.86 7.59 -24.55
N ILE A 306 -6.74 7.60 -23.82
CA ILE A 306 -5.54 8.37 -24.16
C ILE A 306 -4.72 7.55 -25.16
N GLU A 307 -4.39 8.16 -26.29
CA GLU A 307 -3.63 7.52 -27.37
C GLU A 307 -2.15 7.97 -27.37
N GLY A 308 -1.29 7.14 -27.94
CA GLY A 308 0.12 7.43 -28.14
C GLY A 308 0.99 7.31 -26.87
N THR A 309 1.99 8.17 -26.73
CA THR A 309 2.96 8.18 -25.64
C THR A 309 2.66 9.24 -24.57
N THR A 310 1.54 9.94 -24.70
CA THR A 310 1.10 10.94 -23.71
C THR A 310 0.58 10.22 -22.48
N PRO A 311 1.11 10.48 -21.26
CA PRO A 311 0.57 9.87 -20.05
C PRO A 311 -0.78 10.46 -19.70
N LEU A 312 -1.63 9.68 -19.02
CA LEU A 312 -2.84 10.23 -18.40
C LEU A 312 -2.46 11.24 -17.33
N THR A 313 -2.92 12.48 -17.45
CA THR A 313 -2.62 13.57 -16.51
C THR A 313 -3.86 13.99 -15.72
N PHE A 314 -3.65 14.69 -14.61
CA PHE A 314 -4.76 15.29 -13.84
C PHE A 314 -5.55 16.31 -14.65
N GLY A 315 -4.92 17.02 -15.59
CA GLY A 315 -5.58 17.98 -16.47
C GLY A 315 -6.62 17.33 -17.39
N HIS A 316 -6.35 16.15 -17.92
CA HIS A 316 -7.35 15.38 -18.66
C HIS A 316 -8.60 15.10 -17.80
N LEU A 317 -8.43 14.73 -16.53
CA LEU A 317 -9.53 14.46 -15.61
C LEU A 317 -10.32 15.73 -15.27
N TRP A 318 -9.62 16.83 -14.97
CA TRP A 318 -10.26 18.08 -14.56
C TRP A 318 -11.17 18.66 -15.64
N ASN A 319 -10.78 18.52 -16.90
CA ASN A 319 -11.54 19.03 -18.05
C ASN A 319 -12.45 17.96 -18.69
N ALA A 320 -12.36 16.71 -18.25
CA ALA A 320 -13.00 15.54 -18.89
C ALA A 320 -12.70 15.46 -20.39
N ASP A 321 -11.49 15.79 -20.79
CA ASP A 321 -11.00 15.79 -22.17
C ASP A 321 -9.82 14.82 -22.34
N ALA A 322 -10.04 13.76 -23.11
CA ALA A 322 -9.01 12.75 -23.40
C ALA A 322 -7.98 13.21 -24.44
N ARG A 323 -8.27 14.25 -25.21
CA ARG A 323 -7.43 14.75 -26.31
C ARG A 323 -6.60 15.96 -25.94
N GLY A 324 -7.07 16.75 -24.97
CA GLY A 324 -6.44 18.00 -24.58
C GLY A 324 -5.52 17.85 -23.39
N VAL A 325 -4.26 18.31 -23.52
CA VAL A 325 -3.34 18.46 -22.40
C VAL A 325 -3.52 19.86 -21.83
N HIS A 326 -4.33 19.96 -20.78
CA HIS A 326 -4.60 21.23 -20.16
C HIS A 326 -3.70 21.45 -18.94
N ALA A 327 -2.87 22.49 -18.98
CA ALA A 327 -2.35 23.10 -17.78
C ALA A 327 -3.53 23.78 -17.08
N ALA A 328 -4.01 23.24 -15.97
CA ALA A 328 -4.95 23.99 -15.15
C ALA A 328 -4.24 25.26 -14.72
N ALA A 329 -4.79 26.40 -15.09
CA ALA A 329 -4.28 27.68 -14.62
C ALA A 329 -4.20 27.63 -13.10
N SER A 330 -3.02 27.78 -12.56
CA SER A 330 -2.77 27.98 -11.13
C SER A 330 -3.18 29.41 -10.74
N CYS A 331 -4.41 29.77 -11.05
CA CYS A 331 -4.94 31.07 -10.63
C CYS A 331 -5.44 30.92 -9.20
N GLY A 332 -4.89 31.67 -8.28
CA GLY A 332 -5.17 31.65 -6.84
C GLY A 332 -6.57 32.14 -6.43
N CYS A 333 -7.50 32.25 -7.37
CA CYS A 333 -8.87 32.72 -7.13
C CYS A 333 -9.81 31.70 -7.74
N GLU A 334 -10.54 31.00 -6.92
CA GLU A 334 -11.59 30.03 -7.25
C GLU A 334 -11.06 28.81 -8.05
N ARG A 335 -11.12 27.65 -7.42
CA ARG A 335 -10.82 26.37 -8.09
C ARG A 335 -11.83 26.23 -9.23
N PRO A 336 -11.40 26.20 -10.51
CA PRO A 336 -12.33 25.90 -11.58
C PRO A 336 -13.02 24.58 -11.25
N GLU A 337 -14.31 24.49 -11.47
CA GLU A 337 -15.10 23.30 -11.13
C GLU A 337 -14.55 22.11 -11.91
N ARG A 338 -13.76 21.28 -11.22
CA ARG A 338 -13.13 20.10 -11.82
C ARG A 338 -14.21 19.08 -12.13
N ARG A 339 -14.30 18.62 -13.37
CA ARG A 339 -15.32 17.63 -13.79
C ARG A 339 -15.09 16.26 -13.14
N ILE A 340 -13.84 15.82 -13.07
CA ILE A 340 -13.43 14.61 -12.36
C ILE A 340 -12.29 15.00 -11.42
N HIS A 341 -12.55 14.92 -10.12
CA HIS A 341 -11.56 15.22 -9.09
C HIS A 341 -10.99 13.94 -8.51
N LEU A 342 -9.74 13.63 -8.84
CA LEU A 342 -9.00 12.51 -8.26
C LEU A 342 -8.08 13.03 -7.17
N GLU A 343 -8.13 12.40 -5.99
CA GLU A 343 -7.27 12.72 -4.86
C GLU A 343 -6.71 11.45 -4.22
N MET A 344 -5.39 11.40 -4.04
CA MET A 344 -4.70 10.26 -3.45
C MET A 344 -3.77 10.73 -2.33
N MET A 345 -3.54 9.89 -1.33
CA MET A 345 -2.67 10.23 -0.20
C MET A 345 -1.32 9.53 -0.33
N THR A 346 -0.26 10.23 0.07
CA THR A 346 1.10 9.69 0.21
C THR A 346 1.75 10.23 1.47
N THR A 347 2.74 9.53 2.00
CA THR A 347 3.45 9.93 3.23
C THR A 347 4.88 10.32 2.94
N ALA A 348 5.29 11.53 3.32
CA ALA A 348 6.67 12.00 3.30
C ALA A 348 7.35 11.63 4.62
N LEU A 349 8.19 10.59 4.62
CA LEU A 349 8.85 10.10 5.84
C LEU A 349 9.81 11.12 6.43
N SER A 350 10.59 11.81 5.58
CA SER A 350 11.57 12.79 6.02
C SER A 350 10.96 14.06 6.65
N GLN A 351 9.67 14.32 6.37
CA GLN A 351 8.95 15.49 6.86
C GLN A 351 7.85 15.11 7.88
N HIS A 352 7.66 13.81 8.16
CA HIS A 352 6.62 13.27 9.05
C HIS A 352 5.21 13.78 8.70
N THR A 353 4.92 13.95 7.40
CA THR A 353 3.69 14.60 6.91
C THR A 353 3.02 13.78 5.82
N ALA A 354 1.67 13.76 5.85
CA ALA A 354 0.86 13.26 4.74
C ALA A 354 0.66 14.36 3.69
N TYR A 355 0.67 13.97 2.43
CA TYR A 355 0.37 14.85 1.31
C TYR A 355 -0.75 14.28 0.44
N ALA A 356 -1.66 15.15 0.02
CA ALA A 356 -2.59 14.84 -1.04
C ALA A 356 -1.89 14.99 -2.42
N VAL A 357 -2.19 14.09 -3.34
CA VAL A 357 -1.74 14.18 -4.73
C VAL A 357 -2.98 14.28 -5.63
N PRO A 358 -3.08 15.33 -6.47
CA PRO A 358 -2.08 16.34 -6.82
C PRO A 358 -1.78 17.26 -5.64
N PHE A 359 -0.51 17.67 -5.56
CA PHE A 359 -0.02 18.49 -4.46
C PHE A 359 -0.77 19.82 -4.36
N ARG A 360 -1.07 20.23 -3.14
CA ARG A 360 -1.67 21.54 -2.88
C ARG A 360 -0.66 22.68 -3.07
N PRO A 361 -1.10 23.92 -3.32
CA PRO A 361 -0.20 25.06 -3.56
C PRO A 361 0.84 25.29 -2.45
N ASN A 362 0.48 25.00 -1.20
CA ASN A 362 1.32 25.17 0.00
C ASN A 362 2.31 24.02 0.25
N ALA A 363 2.30 22.96 -0.54
CA ALA A 363 3.17 21.79 -0.34
C ALA A 363 4.67 22.04 -0.62
N GLY A 364 5.05 23.23 -1.08
CA GLY A 364 6.42 23.52 -1.49
C GLY A 364 6.80 22.94 -2.86
N THR A 365 8.06 23.07 -3.27
CA THR A 365 8.55 22.54 -4.53
C THR A 365 9.40 21.31 -4.28
N PHE A 366 9.06 20.21 -4.96
CA PHE A 366 9.82 18.97 -4.96
C PHE A 366 10.62 18.85 -6.25
N TYR A 367 11.77 18.19 -6.16
CA TYR A 367 12.66 17.90 -7.29
C TYR A 367 12.92 16.40 -7.33
N PHE A 368 13.11 15.85 -8.53
CA PHE A 368 13.48 14.45 -8.69
C PHE A 368 14.74 14.29 -9.54
N ALA A 369 15.50 13.20 -9.28
CA ALA A 369 16.63 12.79 -10.09
C ALA A 369 16.14 11.85 -11.20
N PRO A 370 16.27 12.21 -12.48
CA PRO A 370 15.82 11.37 -13.60
C PRO A 370 16.41 9.96 -13.58
N SER A 371 17.68 9.83 -13.20
CA SER A 371 18.36 8.52 -13.10
C SER A 371 17.75 7.59 -12.06
N GLU A 372 17.29 8.13 -10.93
CA GLU A 372 16.60 7.36 -9.89
C GLU A 372 15.17 6.99 -10.30
N TRP A 373 14.46 7.95 -10.92
CA TRP A 373 13.09 7.74 -11.36
C TRP A 373 12.97 6.81 -12.56
N ALA A 374 14.00 6.68 -13.40
CA ALA A 374 14.06 5.71 -14.49
C ALA A 374 13.95 4.25 -14.01
N ARG A 375 14.17 3.98 -12.73
CA ARG A 375 13.95 2.66 -12.12
C ARG A 375 12.51 2.44 -11.66
N LEU A 376 11.71 3.49 -11.54
CA LEU A 376 10.38 3.49 -10.95
C LEU A 376 9.27 3.73 -11.95
N PHE A 377 9.57 4.48 -13.03
CA PHE A 377 8.61 4.94 -14.02
C PHE A 377 9.06 4.62 -15.45
N PRO A 378 8.11 4.42 -16.39
CA PRO A 378 8.41 4.30 -17.81
C PRO A 378 9.13 5.54 -18.38
N ALA A 379 9.97 5.35 -19.41
CA ALA A 379 10.77 6.41 -19.98
C ALA A 379 9.93 7.60 -20.48
N HIS A 380 8.83 7.34 -21.20
CA HIS A 380 7.96 8.39 -21.73
C HIS A 380 7.33 9.28 -20.64
N VAL A 381 7.08 8.73 -19.43
CA VAL A 381 6.60 9.51 -18.28
C VAL A 381 7.68 10.47 -17.78
N ILE A 382 8.94 10.03 -17.76
CA ILE A 382 10.08 10.86 -17.35
C ILE A 382 10.33 11.96 -18.38
N ASP A 383 10.28 11.61 -19.66
CA ASP A 383 10.45 12.57 -20.76
C ASP A 383 9.35 13.64 -20.74
N TRP A 384 8.10 13.22 -20.48
CA TRP A 384 6.96 14.11 -20.26
C TRP A 384 7.19 15.08 -19.09
N LEU A 385 7.64 14.56 -17.94
CA LEU A 385 7.91 15.37 -16.76
C LEU A 385 9.05 16.37 -16.99
N ARG A 386 10.11 15.97 -17.71
CA ARG A 386 11.20 16.87 -18.12
C ARG A 386 10.70 18.00 -19.03
N ALA A 387 9.92 17.65 -20.03
CA ALA A 387 9.38 18.62 -21.00
C ALA A 387 8.38 19.59 -20.34
N SER A 388 7.67 19.15 -19.31
CA SER A 388 6.64 19.92 -18.59
C SER A 388 7.16 20.66 -17.36
N ALA A 389 8.44 20.49 -17.00
CA ALA A 389 9.02 20.98 -15.75
C ALA A 389 8.89 22.51 -15.59
N PRO A 390 8.39 23.02 -14.44
CA PRO A 390 8.31 24.44 -14.18
C PRO A 390 9.61 24.95 -13.57
N GLY A 391 10.06 26.14 -14.00
CA GLY A 391 11.16 26.88 -13.35
C GLY A 391 12.55 26.26 -13.52
N SER A 392 13.48 26.63 -12.64
CA SER A 392 14.89 26.23 -12.73
C SER A 392 15.19 24.92 -12.03
N SER A 393 16.01 24.11 -12.68
CA SER A 393 16.56 22.87 -12.11
C SER A 393 17.60 23.19 -11.02
N ARG A 394 17.85 22.19 -10.17
CA ARG A 394 18.88 22.22 -9.10
C ARG A 394 19.91 21.12 -9.37
N ARG A 395 21.09 21.22 -8.75
CA ARG A 395 22.08 20.12 -8.80
C ARG A 395 21.95 19.18 -7.63
N HIS A 396 22.01 17.89 -7.93
CA HIS A 396 22.05 16.86 -6.90
C HIS A 396 23.31 17.05 -6.01
N PRO A 397 23.18 17.12 -4.68
CA PRO A 397 24.30 17.49 -3.80
C PRO A 397 25.47 16.49 -3.81
N VAL A 398 25.23 15.24 -4.18
CA VAL A 398 26.27 14.18 -4.20
C VAL A 398 26.71 13.84 -5.61
N THR A 399 25.76 13.61 -6.54
CA THR A 399 26.09 13.13 -7.90
C THR A 399 26.33 14.24 -8.90
N GLY A 400 25.94 15.49 -8.59
CA GLY A 400 25.99 16.62 -9.51
C GLY A 400 24.94 16.56 -10.64
N GLU A 401 24.12 15.50 -10.71
CA GLU A 401 23.04 15.36 -11.69
C GLU A 401 22.05 16.53 -11.61
N GLN A 402 21.50 16.91 -12.75
CA GLN A 402 20.46 17.92 -12.81
C GLN A 402 19.13 17.40 -12.30
N LEU A 403 18.67 17.92 -11.17
CA LEU A 403 17.37 17.63 -10.60
C LEU A 403 16.28 18.43 -11.31
N VAL A 404 15.20 17.77 -11.66
CA VAL A 404 14.06 18.35 -12.38
C VAL A 404 12.98 18.72 -11.38
N PRO A 405 12.44 19.96 -11.39
CA PRO A 405 11.32 20.34 -10.54
C PRO A 405 10.06 19.57 -10.96
N LEU A 406 9.35 19.02 -9.95
CA LEU A 406 8.13 18.27 -10.20
C LEU A 406 6.97 19.21 -10.56
N VAL A 407 6.27 18.86 -11.62
CA VAL A 407 5.01 19.51 -12.02
C VAL A 407 3.95 19.32 -10.95
N ARG A 408 3.22 20.38 -10.60
CA ARG A 408 2.16 20.36 -9.57
C ARG A 408 0.79 20.77 -10.09
N ASP A 409 0.71 21.12 -11.35
CA ASP A 409 -0.54 21.49 -12.04
C ASP A 409 -1.17 20.29 -12.79
N GLY A 410 -2.14 20.56 -13.66
CA GLY A 410 -2.83 19.55 -14.45
C GLY A 410 -1.93 18.70 -15.35
N ARG A 411 -0.68 19.10 -15.62
CA ARG A 411 0.28 18.32 -16.41
C ARG A 411 0.92 17.18 -15.65
N LEU A 412 0.71 17.07 -14.31
CA LEU A 412 1.20 15.95 -13.51
C LEU A 412 0.58 14.63 -13.99
N PRO A 413 1.38 13.61 -14.34
CA PRO A 413 0.85 12.29 -14.69
C PRO A 413 0.20 11.60 -13.48
N VAL A 414 -0.97 11.02 -13.69
CA VAL A 414 -1.73 10.30 -12.65
C VAL A 414 -0.93 9.14 -12.07
N ILE A 415 -0.14 8.46 -12.91
CA ILE A 415 0.70 7.33 -12.48
C ILE A 415 1.73 7.72 -11.41
N VAL A 416 2.19 8.97 -11.38
CA VAL A 416 3.10 9.46 -10.34
C VAL A 416 2.41 9.42 -8.97
N GLY A 417 1.21 9.97 -8.88
CA GLY A 417 0.41 9.93 -7.66
C GLY A 417 0.06 8.51 -7.21
N VAL A 418 -0.36 7.67 -8.16
CA VAL A 418 -0.64 6.24 -7.89
C VAL A 418 0.59 5.55 -7.31
N ARG A 419 1.76 5.73 -7.94
CA ARG A 419 3.00 5.08 -7.52
C ARG A 419 3.48 5.57 -6.16
N MET A 420 3.35 6.86 -5.87
CA MET A 420 3.66 7.43 -4.55
C MET A 420 2.75 6.85 -3.47
N SER A 421 1.43 6.83 -3.73
CA SER A 421 0.44 6.32 -2.79
C SER A 421 0.54 4.80 -2.56
N LEU A 422 1.09 4.05 -3.53
CA LEU A 422 1.20 2.59 -3.49
C LEU A 422 2.57 2.11 -2.99
N SER A 423 3.50 2.98 -2.67
CA SER A 423 4.87 2.61 -2.24
C SER A 423 4.87 1.91 -0.88
N PHE A 424 4.20 0.73 -0.81
CA PHE A 424 4.07 -0.05 0.42
C PHE A 424 5.46 -0.43 0.96
N PRO A 425 5.75 -0.11 2.23
CA PRO A 425 7.07 -0.33 2.82
C PRO A 425 7.60 -1.75 2.61
N VAL A 426 8.86 -1.87 2.28
CA VAL A 426 9.58 -3.12 2.00
C VAL A 426 9.14 -3.82 0.70
N LEU A 427 7.86 -3.85 0.34
CA LEU A 427 7.38 -4.53 -0.87
C LEU A 427 7.70 -3.73 -2.14
N LEU A 428 7.34 -2.45 -2.15
CA LEU A 428 7.59 -1.54 -3.28
C LEU A 428 8.54 -0.43 -2.86
N SER A 429 9.46 -0.09 -3.76
CA SER A 429 10.44 0.98 -3.53
C SER A 429 9.75 2.30 -3.18
N ALA A 430 10.28 3.01 -2.19
CA ALA A 430 9.88 4.39 -1.91
C ALA A 430 10.25 5.31 -3.08
N VAL A 431 9.52 6.40 -3.24
CA VAL A 431 9.79 7.38 -4.31
C VAL A 431 10.71 8.47 -3.76
N PRO A 432 11.97 8.55 -4.25
CA PRO A 432 12.92 9.55 -3.80
C PRO A 432 12.65 10.91 -4.47
N MET A 433 12.66 11.96 -3.67
CA MET A 433 12.60 13.34 -4.11
C MET A 433 13.57 14.21 -3.30
N PHE A 434 13.65 15.48 -3.66
CA PHE A 434 14.35 16.50 -2.91
C PHE A 434 13.42 17.69 -2.67
N ALA A 435 13.60 18.36 -1.54
CA ALA A 435 12.93 19.60 -1.20
C ALA A 435 13.90 20.57 -0.54
N LEU A 436 13.59 21.87 -0.61
CA LEU A 436 14.35 22.89 0.08
C LEU A 436 13.98 22.91 1.56
N ASP A 437 14.97 22.79 2.41
CA ASP A 437 14.83 22.95 3.85
C ASP A 437 15.18 24.39 4.24
N TRP A 438 14.14 25.16 4.54
CA TRP A 438 14.28 26.56 4.96
C TRP A 438 14.67 26.72 6.42
N THR A 439 14.74 25.63 7.19
CA THR A 439 15.22 25.65 8.59
C THR A 439 16.73 25.47 8.67
N ASP A 440 17.35 24.98 7.60
CA ASP A 440 18.79 24.78 7.48
C ASP A 440 19.34 25.60 6.30
N LEU A 441 19.82 26.79 6.61
CA LEU A 441 20.30 27.74 5.61
C LEU A 441 21.81 27.63 5.43
N GLN A 442 22.28 27.57 4.18
CA GLN A 442 23.68 27.76 3.82
C GLN A 442 23.84 29.20 3.25
N GLY A 443 24.22 30.13 4.12
CA GLY A 443 24.18 31.58 3.81
C GLY A 443 22.73 32.06 3.75
N ALA A 444 22.34 32.63 2.59
CA ALA A 444 20.98 33.09 2.31
C ALA A 444 20.09 31.99 1.64
N ASP A 445 20.68 30.86 1.26
CA ASP A 445 20.01 29.81 0.49
C ASP A 445 19.58 28.63 1.39
N ALA A 446 18.38 28.11 1.17
CA ALA A 446 17.89 26.90 1.82
C ALA A 446 18.64 25.66 1.29
N THR A 447 18.94 24.73 2.21
CA THR A 447 19.60 23.47 1.86
C THR A 447 18.64 22.51 1.15
N LEU A 448 19.18 21.85 0.12
CA LEU A 448 18.44 20.83 -0.62
C LEU A 448 18.58 19.47 0.09
N LYS A 449 17.48 18.93 0.61
CA LYS A 449 17.45 17.66 1.36
C LYS A 449 16.61 16.59 0.69
N ARG A 450 17.00 15.34 0.92
CA ARG A 450 16.29 14.15 0.43
C ARG A 450 14.98 13.97 1.18
N VAL A 451 13.90 13.76 0.42
CA VAL A 451 12.57 13.38 0.94
C VAL A 451 12.17 12.04 0.36
N TRP A 452 11.78 11.12 1.24
CA TRP A 452 11.30 9.79 0.88
C TRP A 452 9.78 9.73 0.97
N PHE A 453 9.13 9.46 -0.16
CA PHE A 453 7.69 9.24 -0.21
C PHE A 453 7.37 7.76 -0.18
N THR A 454 6.42 7.39 0.65
CA THR A 454 5.94 6.01 0.84
C THR A 454 4.42 5.96 0.80
N ASP A 455 3.86 4.76 0.99
CA ASP A 455 2.41 4.51 0.97
C ASP A 455 1.65 5.48 1.88
N GLY A 456 0.54 5.99 1.37
CA GLY A 456 -0.32 6.89 2.13
C GLY A 456 -0.98 6.23 3.33
N GLY A 457 -1.18 4.90 3.29
CA GLY A 457 -1.71 4.12 4.40
C GLY A 457 -0.83 4.11 5.66
N VAL A 458 0.41 4.60 5.57
CA VAL A 458 1.27 4.79 6.75
C VAL A 458 0.70 5.85 7.69
N THR A 459 0.08 6.91 7.15
CA THR A 459 -0.51 8.01 7.93
C THR A 459 -2.02 7.98 8.01
N SER A 460 -2.71 7.59 6.94
CA SER A 460 -4.16 7.46 6.88
C SER A 460 -4.55 6.49 5.75
N ASN A 461 -5.24 5.42 6.12
CA ASN A 461 -5.62 4.37 5.18
C ASN A 461 -7.00 4.63 4.55
N LEU A 462 -7.79 5.54 5.13
CA LEU A 462 -9.12 5.93 4.68
C LEU A 462 -9.41 7.40 5.04
N PRO A 463 -8.89 8.39 4.31
CA PRO A 463 -8.93 9.80 4.65
C PRO A 463 -10.34 10.40 4.50
N LEU A 464 -11.29 10.01 5.36
CA LEU A 464 -12.68 10.45 5.33
C LEU A 464 -12.81 11.98 5.37
N GLN A 465 -11.96 12.63 6.13
CA GLN A 465 -12.02 14.07 6.35
C GLN A 465 -11.75 14.89 5.08
N ALA A 466 -10.97 14.34 4.13
CA ALA A 466 -10.71 15.00 2.85
C ALA A 466 -11.95 15.06 1.93
N PHE A 467 -12.97 14.24 2.24
CA PHE A 467 -14.23 14.12 1.49
C PHE A 467 -15.44 14.68 2.25
N ASP A 468 -15.21 15.36 3.38
CA ASP A 468 -16.29 15.95 4.16
C ASP A 468 -16.57 17.37 3.69
N GLU A 469 -17.80 17.60 3.28
CA GLU A 469 -18.34 18.92 3.00
C GLU A 469 -19.36 19.29 4.10
N LEU A 470 -19.38 20.57 4.51
CA LEU A 470 -20.35 21.07 5.50
C LEU A 470 -21.79 20.85 5.04
N LEU A 471 -22.05 21.11 3.75
CA LEU A 471 -23.33 20.92 3.09
C LEU A 471 -23.09 20.13 1.81
N PRO A 472 -23.09 18.79 1.87
CA PRO A 472 -22.76 17.97 0.72
C PRO A 472 -23.82 18.12 -0.39
N ALA A 473 -23.35 18.42 -1.60
CA ALA A 473 -24.20 18.52 -2.80
C ALA A 473 -24.55 17.12 -3.35
N ARG A 474 -23.78 16.09 -3.00
CA ARG A 474 -23.92 14.71 -3.47
C ARG A 474 -23.48 13.71 -2.40
N PRO A 475 -23.95 12.45 -2.46
CA PRO A 475 -23.55 11.44 -1.49
C PRO A 475 -22.07 11.07 -1.65
N VAL A 476 -21.38 10.89 -0.52
CA VAL A 476 -20.02 10.36 -0.44
C VAL A 476 -20.10 8.90 -0.01
N PHE A 477 -19.74 7.97 -0.87
CA PHE A 477 -19.68 6.56 -0.55
C PHE A 477 -18.26 6.17 -0.14
N THR A 478 -18.16 5.52 1.00
CA THR A 478 -16.88 5.06 1.53
C THR A 478 -16.87 3.54 1.60
N ILE A 479 -15.79 2.94 1.14
CA ILE A 479 -15.64 1.47 1.15
C ILE A 479 -14.55 1.11 2.14
N ASN A 480 -14.95 0.45 3.23
CA ASN A 480 -14.04 -0.05 4.25
C ASN A 480 -13.84 -1.56 4.10
N LEU A 481 -12.59 -1.96 4.01
CA LEU A 481 -12.16 -3.35 4.06
C LEU A 481 -11.68 -3.65 5.48
N LYS A 482 -12.24 -4.67 6.12
CA LYS A 482 -11.92 -5.03 7.50
C LYS A 482 -11.75 -6.54 7.66
N PRO A 483 -10.95 -7.01 8.64
CA PRO A 483 -10.90 -8.42 8.99
C PRO A 483 -12.27 -8.95 9.41
N GLU A 484 -12.51 -10.23 9.21
CA GLU A 484 -13.66 -10.92 9.76
C GLU A 484 -13.63 -10.84 11.30
N HIS A 485 -14.76 -10.50 11.91
CA HIS A 485 -14.83 -10.42 13.36
C HIS A 485 -15.13 -11.82 13.95
N PRO A 486 -14.42 -12.25 15.01
CA PRO A 486 -14.62 -13.58 15.61
C PRO A 486 -16.07 -13.87 16.00
N SER A 487 -16.79 -12.84 16.51
CA SER A 487 -18.19 -12.95 16.91
C SER A 487 -19.20 -12.72 15.78
N HIS A 488 -18.77 -12.27 14.61
CA HIS A 488 -19.62 -11.96 13.45
C HIS A 488 -18.99 -12.52 12.18
N ARG A 489 -18.97 -13.85 12.11
CA ARG A 489 -18.41 -14.56 10.96
C ARG A 489 -19.26 -14.38 9.73
N ILE A 490 -18.62 -14.53 8.56
CA ILE A 490 -19.27 -14.41 7.25
C ILE A 490 -20.37 -15.46 7.13
N ASP A 491 -21.63 -15.00 7.02
CA ASP A 491 -22.78 -15.88 6.85
C ASP A 491 -22.86 -16.41 5.41
N THR A 492 -22.47 -17.66 5.23
CA THR A 492 -22.48 -18.31 3.92
C THR A 492 -23.88 -18.79 3.49
N ARG A 493 -24.86 -18.83 4.40
CA ARG A 493 -26.24 -19.31 4.11
C ARG A 493 -26.98 -18.44 3.10
N ARG A 494 -26.67 -17.15 3.04
CA ARG A 494 -27.25 -16.18 2.09
C ARG A 494 -26.38 -15.95 0.84
N GLY A 495 -25.42 -16.84 0.61
CA GLY A 495 -24.35 -16.65 -0.36
C GLY A 495 -23.21 -15.80 0.20
N GLU A 496 -22.00 -16.21 -0.09
CA GLU A 496 -20.77 -15.64 0.51
C GLU A 496 -20.66 -14.12 0.33
N ALA A 497 -20.94 -13.59 -0.86
CA ALA A 497 -20.92 -12.16 -1.12
C ALA A 497 -21.94 -11.37 -0.30
N CYS A 498 -23.12 -11.95 -0.04
CA CYS A 498 -24.17 -11.31 0.77
C CYS A 498 -23.80 -11.31 2.27
N GLY A 499 -23.15 -12.35 2.76
CA GLY A 499 -22.72 -12.46 4.14
C GLY A 499 -21.54 -11.57 4.51
N ARG A 500 -20.75 -11.17 3.52
CA ARG A 500 -19.55 -10.33 3.71
C ARG A 500 -19.82 -8.84 3.76
N VAL A 501 -20.89 -8.38 3.10
CA VAL A 501 -21.13 -6.96 2.84
C VAL A 501 -22.30 -6.45 3.64
N TYR A 502 -22.10 -5.37 4.37
CA TYR A 502 -23.18 -4.70 5.07
C TYR A 502 -23.04 -3.17 5.03
N LEU A 503 -24.21 -2.51 5.10
CA LEU A 503 -24.36 -1.09 5.31
C LEU A 503 -25.37 -0.92 6.45
N PRO A 504 -25.14 -0.02 7.43
CA PRO A 504 -26.12 0.25 8.49
C PRO A 504 -27.48 0.63 7.93
N LYS A 505 -28.54 0.09 8.53
CA LYS A 505 -29.93 0.33 8.09
C LYS A 505 -30.51 1.62 8.68
N ASP A 506 -30.03 2.01 9.85
CA ASP A 506 -30.50 3.17 10.60
C ASP A 506 -29.38 3.81 11.41
N ASN A 507 -29.70 4.89 12.09
CA ASN A 507 -28.77 5.65 12.94
C ASN A 507 -28.70 5.11 14.38
N LYS A 508 -29.47 4.08 14.73
CA LYS A 508 -29.52 3.49 16.07
C LYS A 508 -28.27 2.68 16.34
N GLY A 509 -27.86 2.66 17.61
CA GLY A 509 -26.62 2.02 18.02
C GLY A 509 -25.40 2.77 17.50
N GLY A 510 -24.24 2.31 17.80
CA GLY A 510 -22.97 3.00 17.56
C GLY A 510 -22.40 3.50 18.89
N GLY A 511 -21.19 4.05 18.87
CA GLY A 511 -20.45 4.32 20.11
C GLY A 511 -19.64 3.11 20.58
N GLY A 512 -20.02 1.90 20.20
CA GLY A 512 -19.18 0.71 20.36
C GLY A 512 -18.07 0.67 19.30
N ARG A 513 -16.84 0.59 19.74
CA ARG A 513 -15.70 0.34 18.85
C ARG A 513 -15.54 -1.16 18.68
N TYR A 514 -15.17 -1.63 17.48
CA TYR A 514 -14.74 -3.00 17.29
C TYR A 514 -13.42 -3.23 18.04
N TRP A 515 -13.44 -4.21 18.92
CA TRP A 515 -12.22 -4.65 19.62
C TRP A 515 -11.42 -5.53 18.68
N LYS A 516 -10.20 -5.13 18.40
CA LYS A 516 -9.21 -5.97 17.72
C LYS A 516 -8.45 -6.71 18.81
N VAL A 517 -8.82 -7.96 19.03
CA VAL A 517 -8.12 -8.82 20.00
C VAL A 517 -6.98 -9.51 19.28
N PHE A 518 -5.78 -9.39 19.81
CA PHE A 518 -4.65 -10.23 19.42
C PHE A 518 -4.43 -11.31 20.47
N GLU A 519 -3.97 -12.50 20.05
CA GLU A 519 -3.64 -13.56 21.00
C GLU A 519 -2.42 -13.18 21.82
N GLU A 520 -2.60 -13.09 23.13
CA GLU A 520 -1.56 -12.71 24.11
C GLU A 520 -0.67 -13.90 24.49
N SER A 521 -1.04 -15.12 24.11
CA SER A 521 -0.32 -16.37 24.41
C SER A 521 0.32 -16.98 23.16
N GLY A 522 1.37 -17.77 23.35
CA GLY A 522 2.08 -18.51 22.31
C GLY A 522 3.36 -17.85 21.83
N ASP A 523 4.16 -18.60 21.07
CA ASP A 523 5.53 -18.27 20.67
C ASP A 523 5.69 -16.97 19.84
N PHE A 524 4.60 -16.41 19.33
CA PHE A 524 4.57 -15.22 18.47
C PHE A 524 3.85 -14.01 19.09
N ALA A 525 3.58 -14.03 20.40
CA ALA A 525 2.83 -12.96 21.09
C ALA A 525 3.48 -11.57 20.89
N ILE A 526 4.82 -11.48 20.98
CA ILE A 526 5.56 -10.23 20.76
C ILE A 526 5.37 -9.72 19.33
N GLY A 527 5.45 -10.60 18.34
CA GLY A 527 5.23 -10.24 16.93
C GLY A 527 3.82 -9.71 16.68
N ARG A 528 2.80 -10.33 17.27
CA ARG A 528 1.41 -9.88 17.19
C ARG A 528 1.20 -8.53 17.88
N PHE A 529 1.82 -8.32 19.03
CA PHE A 529 1.80 -7.04 19.71
C PHE A 529 2.40 -5.92 18.86
N LEU A 530 3.58 -6.13 18.25
CA LEU A 530 4.20 -5.16 17.35
C LEU A 530 3.32 -4.88 16.12
N MET A 531 2.70 -5.90 15.54
CA MET A 531 1.76 -5.71 14.43
C MET A 531 0.52 -4.94 14.86
N ALA A 532 0.00 -5.16 16.08
CA ALA A 532 -1.12 -4.38 16.62
C ALA A 532 -0.76 -2.89 16.79
N ILE A 533 0.49 -2.58 17.18
CA ILE A 533 0.98 -1.20 17.20
C ILE A 533 0.96 -0.60 15.80
N VAL A 534 1.51 -1.30 14.80
CA VAL A 534 1.53 -0.82 13.40
C VAL A 534 0.11 -0.62 12.87
N ASP A 535 -0.80 -1.58 13.08
CA ASP A 535 -2.21 -1.46 12.70
C ASP A 535 -2.89 -0.26 13.36
N THR A 536 -2.58 -0.02 14.64
CA THR A 536 -3.10 1.16 15.36
C THR A 536 -2.59 2.45 14.75
N MET A 537 -1.29 2.55 14.45
CA MET A 537 -0.71 3.74 13.81
C MET A 537 -1.37 4.05 12.46
N GLN A 538 -1.67 3.04 11.67
CA GLN A 538 -2.27 3.18 10.34
C GLN A 538 -3.77 3.50 10.35
N SER A 539 -4.50 3.08 11.38
CA SER A 539 -5.96 3.10 11.34
C SER A 539 -6.64 3.96 12.42
N TRP A 540 -5.93 4.38 13.47
CA TRP A 540 -6.55 5.05 14.64
C TRP A 540 -7.33 6.32 14.24
N ARG A 541 -6.77 7.12 13.34
CA ARG A 541 -7.38 8.38 12.89
C ARG A 541 -8.67 8.14 12.11
N ASP A 542 -8.66 7.16 11.22
CA ASP A 542 -9.78 6.83 10.34
C ASP A 542 -10.91 6.16 11.14
N GLU A 543 -10.55 5.22 12.01
CA GLU A 543 -11.49 4.43 12.79
C GLU A 543 -12.17 5.23 13.91
N MET A 544 -11.61 6.36 14.31
CA MET A 544 -12.24 7.29 15.27
C MET A 544 -13.62 7.77 14.79
N LEU A 545 -13.85 7.87 13.49
CA LEU A 545 -15.09 8.39 12.91
C LEU A 545 -16.16 7.30 12.70
N PHE A 546 -15.79 6.03 12.66
CA PHE A 546 -16.71 4.92 12.35
C PHE A 546 -17.88 4.73 13.31
N PRO A 547 -17.77 4.98 14.64
CA PRO A 547 -18.89 4.85 15.56
C PRO A 547 -20.03 5.85 15.30
N TYR A 548 -19.75 6.97 14.66
CA TYR A 548 -20.69 8.06 14.49
C TYR A 548 -21.62 7.84 13.30
N SER A 549 -22.92 8.04 13.50
CA SER A 549 -23.94 7.80 12.48
C SER A 549 -23.77 8.68 11.24
N ALA A 550 -23.25 9.88 11.39
CA ALA A 550 -22.96 10.80 10.28
C ALA A 550 -21.94 10.21 9.27
N TYR A 551 -21.05 9.34 9.75
CA TYR A 551 -20.05 8.65 8.93
C TYR A 551 -20.47 7.23 8.61
N ARG A 552 -20.89 6.48 9.63
CA ARG A 552 -21.21 5.05 9.54
C ARG A 552 -22.26 4.76 8.46
N GLY A 553 -23.28 5.60 8.32
CA GLY A 553 -24.38 5.39 7.39
C GLY A 553 -23.97 5.35 5.92
N ARG A 554 -22.82 5.91 5.56
CA ARG A 554 -22.28 5.98 4.19
C ARG A 554 -21.07 5.08 3.95
N ILE A 555 -20.67 4.26 4.95
CA ILE A 555 -19.52 3.35 4.86
C ILE A 555 -20.02 1.95 4.60
N ALA A 556 -19.82 1.45 3.38
CA ALA A 556 -20.02 0.04 3.06
C ALA A 556 -18.85 -0.78 3.62
N GLN A 557 -19.18 -1.73 4.49
CA GLN A 557 -18.23 -2.59 5.16
C GLN A 557 -18.12 -3.92 4.40
N ILE A 558 -16.90 -4.34 4.07
CA ILE A 558 -16.62 -5.64 3.45
C ILE A 558 -15.67 -6.42 4.35
N SER A 559 -16.14 -7.56 4.84
CA SER A 559 -15.35 -8.46 5.69
C SER A 559 -14.45 -9.35 4.86
N LEU A 560 -13.19 -9.46 5.27
CA LEU A 560 -12.15 -10.27 4.63
C LEU A 560 -11.77 -11.41 5.57
N ARG A 561 -11.53 -12.60 5.03
CA ARG A 561 -10.91 -13.70 5.77
C ARG A 561 -9.40 -13.44 5.93
N ASP A 562 -8.76 -14.12 6.86
CA ASP A 562 -7.33 -13.96 7.13
C ASP A 562 -6.44 -14.25 5.91
N GLU A 563 -6.91 -15.14 5.03
CA GLU A 563 -6.22 -15.52 3.78
C GLU A 563 -6.46 -14.52 2.63
N GLU A 564 -7.33 -13.53 2.82
CA GLU A 564 -7.81 -12.60 1.80
C GLU A 564 -7.43 -11.17 2.19
N GLY A 565 -6.37 -10.69 1.73
CA GLY A 565 -5.94 -9.33 2.05
C GLY A 565 -4.49 -9.28 2.49
N GLY A 566 -4.09 -8.19 3.12
CA GLY A 566 -2.71 -7.96 3.49
C GLY A 566 -1.79 -8.05 2.27
N LEU A 567 -0.72 -8.84 2.40
CA LEU A 567 0.29 -9.03 1.35
C LEU A 567 0.11 -10.36 0.57
N ASN A 568 -1.04 -11.05 0.69
CA ASN A 568 -1.23 -12.32 -0.01
C ASN A 568 -1.35 -12.14 -1.53
N LEU A 569 -0.23 -11.99 -2.22
CA LEU A 569 -0.14 -11.90 -3.68
C LEU A 569 -0.46 -13.22 -4.39
N ALA A 570 -0.53 -14.33 -3.65
CA ALA A 570 -0.74 -15.68 -4.18
C ALA A 570 -2.21 -16.14 -4.14
N MET A 571 -3.16 -15.22 -4.05
CA MET A 571 -4.59 -15.54 -4.02
C MET A 571 -5.01 -16.47 -5.16
N SER A 572 -5.83 -17.45 -4.84
CA SER A 572 -6.43 -18.35 -5.81
C SER A 572 -7.47 -17.63 -6.68
N ARG A 573 -7.77 -18.19 -7.86
CA ARG A 573 -8.80 -17.65 -8.74
C ARG A 573 -10.19 -17.62 -8.07
N ALA A 574 -10.48 -18.57 -7.17
CA ALA A 574 -11.72 -18.61 -6.40
C ALA A 574 -11.82 -17.42 -5.43
N GLN A 575 -10.77 -17.15 -4.68
CA GLN A 575 -10.70 -15.99 -3.76
C GLN A 575 -10.86 -14.67 -4.52
N ILE A 576 -10.16 -14.50 -5.63
CA ILE A 576 -10.29 -13.30 -6.49
C ILE A 576 -11.74 -13.10 -6.95
N ARG A 577 -12.42 -14.17 -7.38
CA ARG A 577 -13.83 -14.10 -7.79
C ARG A 577 -14.78 -13.77 -6.63
N ALA A 578 -14.56 -14.37 -5.46
CA ALA A 578 -15.37 -14.12 -4.28
C ALA A 578 -15.25 -12.67 -3.81
N LEU A 579 -14.04 -12.12 -3.79
CA LEU A 579 -13.80 -10.72 -3.47
C LEU A 579 -14.43 -9.76 -4.49
N ALA A 580 -14.27 -10.04 -5.77
CA ALA A 580 -14.88 -9.24 -6.84
C ALA A 580 -16.43 -9.23 -6.72
N ALA A 581 -17.05 -10.40 -6.49
CA ALA A 581 -18.50 -10.51 -6.26
C ALA A 581 -18.95 -9.73 -5.01
N SER A 582 -18.11 -9.67 -3.97
CA SER A 582 -18.39 -8.86 -2.77
C SER A 582 -18.41 -7.37 -3.10
N GLY A 583 -17.51 -6.93 -4.00
CA GLY A 583 -17.52 -5.56 -4.51
C GLY A 583 -18.77 -5.22 -5.29
N GLU A 584 -19.20 -6.09 -6.21
CA GLU A 584 -20.46 -5.90 -6.94
C GLU A 584 -21.65 -5.82 -5.98
N ARG A 585 -21.67 -6.68 -4.96
CA ARG A 585 -22.72 -6.68 -3.93
C ARG A 585 -22.74 -5.37 -3.13
N ALA A 586 -21.57 -4.81 -2.80
CA ALA A 586 -21.48 -3.52 -2.13
C ALA A 586 -22.09 -2.39 -3.00
N GLY A 587 -21.76 -2.35 -4.28
CA GLY A 587 -22.36 -1.40 -5.23
C GLY A 587 -23.89 -1.54 -5.33
N GLN A 588 -24.41 -2.77 -5.35
CA GLN A 588 -25.85 -3.03 -5.34
C GLN A 588 -26.52 -2.54 -4.04
N LEU A 589 -25.87 -2.73 -2.90
CA LEU A 589 -26.39 -2.30 -1.61
C LEU A 589 -26.43 -0.78 -1.50
N ILE A 590 -25.37 -0.09 -1.94
CA ILE A 590 -25.33 1.38 -2.02
C ILE A 590 -26.44 1.91 -2.91
N TYR A 591 -26.62 1.33 -4.10
CA TYR A 591 -27.71 1.70 -4.99
C TYR A 591 -29.07 1.61 -4.30
N ARG A 592 -29.39 0.46 -3.68
CA ARG A 592 -30.66 0.25 -2.97
C ARG A 592 -30.90 1.24 -1.83
N CYS A 593 -29.83 1.63 -1.13
CA CYS A 593 -29.94 2.50 0.04
C CYS A 593 -29.99 3.99 -0.32
N PHE A 594 -29.33 4.41 -1.39
CA PHE A 594 -29.11 5.82 -1.67
C PHE A 594 -29.73 6.33 -2.96
N HIS A 595 -29.97 5.46 -3.95
CA HIS A 595 -30.43 5.92 -5.25
C HIS A 595 -31.94 6.28 -5.19
N PRO A 596 -32.34 7.46 -5.69
CA PRO A 596 -33.75 7.89 -5.64
C PRO A 596 -34.72 6.91 -6.31
N ALA A 597 -34.38 6.36 -7.46
CA ALA A 597 -35.20 5.37 -8.16
C ALA A 597 -35.38 4.04 -7.41
N ALA A 598 -34.52 3.74 -6.41
CA ALA A 598 -34.69 2.60 -5.55
C ALA A 598 -35.51 2.88 -4.29
N GLY A 599 -35.98 4.11 -4.11
CA GLY A 599 -36.71 4.53 -2.91
C GLY A 599 -35.85 4.62 -1.65
N GLY A 600 -34.51 4.69 -1.80
CA GLY A 600 -33.56 4.69 -0.69
C GLY A 600 -33.60 5.99 0.12
N ALA A 601 -33.69 5.88 1.44
CA ALA A 601 -33.67 7.02 2.37
C ALA A 601 -32.25 7.45 2.79
N GLY A 602 -31.20 6.82 2.25
CA GLY A 602 -29.82 7.06 2.65
C GLY A 602 -29.33 8.47 2.35
N TRP A 603 -29.63 8.99 1.17
CA TRP A 603 -29.24 10.35 0.80
C TRP A 603 -29.96 11.43 1.62
N PRO A 604 -31.30 11.46 1.76
CA PRO A 604 -31.96 12.39 2.66
C PRO A 604 -31.49 12.31 4.11
N ASN A 605 -31.18 11.10 4.60
CA ASN A 605 -30.61 10.92 5.94
C ASN A 605 -29.19 11.53 6.05
N HIS A 606 -28.35 11.36 5.04
CA HIS A 606 -27.01 11.96 5.00
C HIS A 606 -27.11 13.50 5.03
N GLN A 607 -27.95 14.11 4.21
CA GLN A 607 -28.18 15.56 4.22
C GLN A 607 -28.66 16.05 5.57
N ARG A 608 -29.61 15.35 6.19
CA ARG A 608 -30.12 15.69 7.52
C ARG A 608 -29.02 15.67 8.58
N LEU A 609 -28.18 14.63 8.60
CA LEU A 609 -27.09 14.52 9.55
C LEU A 609 -26.00 15.57 9.32
N ALA A 610 -25.70 15.92 8.07
CA ALA A 610 -24.77 17.00 7.73
C ALA A 610 -25.29 18.37 8.23
N LEU A 611 -26.57 18.67 8.04
CA LEU A 611 -27.20 19.89 8.57
C LEU A 611 -27.16 19.94 10.10
N LEU A 612 -27.52 18.84 10.78
CA LEU A 612 -27.46 18.77 12.24
C LEU A 612 -26.03 18.95 12.75
N ASN A 613 -25.05 18.35 12.07
CA ASN A 613 -23.64 18.51 12.41
C ASN A 613 -23.19 19.98 12.25
N LEU A 614 -23.54 20.63 11.14
CA LEU A 614 -23.24 22.04 10.91
C LEU A 614 -23.84 22.92 12.01
N PHE A 615 -25.13 22.80 12.26
CA PHE A 615 -25.81 23.64 13.26
C PHE A 615 -25.34 23.36 14.69
N GLY A 616 -25.05 22.09 15.03
CA GLY A 616 -24.50 21.74 16.33
C GLY A 616 -23.09 22.34 16.57
N ASN A 617 -22.26 22.36 15.52
CA ASN A 617 -20.93 23.01 15.62
C ASN A 617 -21.07 24.55 15.71
N LEU A 618 -21.99 25.15 14.97
CA LEU A 618 -22.28 26.59 15.06
C LEU A 618 -22.84 26.95 16.43
N GLU A 619 -23.71 26.13 17.00
CA GLU A 619 -24.22 26.29 18.36
C GLU A 619 -23.08 26.24 19.39
N ALA A 620 -22.24 25.22 19.33
CA ALA A 620 -21.11 25.06 20.23
C ALA A 620 -20.16 26.26 20.15
N MET A 621 -19.88 26.74 18.94
CA MET A 621 -19.05 27.93 18.72
C MET A 621 -19.70 29.20 19.26
N ALA A 622 -20.99 29.40 19.04
CA ALA A 622 -21.71 30.58 19.55
C ALA A 622 -21.74 30.61 21.08
N ARG A 623 -21.95 29.45 21.73
CA ARG A 623 -21.89 29.32 23.20
C ARG A 623 -20.48 29.60 23.75
N ALA A 624 -19.44 29.10 23.08
CA ALA A 624 -18.06 29.35 23.49
C ALA A 624 -17.69 30.83 23.37
N VAL A 625 -18.13 31.52 22.33
CA VAL A 625 -17.95 32.95 22.15
C VAL A 625 -18.71 33.74 23.23
N ASP A 626 -19.94 33.34 23.56
CA ASP A 626 -20.73 34.02 24.61
C ASP A 626 -20.13 33.80 26.00
N ALA A 627 -19.62 32.61 26.31
CA ALA A 627 -19.02 32.28 27.60
C ALA A 627 -17.60 32.82 27.78
N SER A 628 -16.97 33.40 26.75
CA SER A 628 -15.61 33.94 26.87
C SER A 628 -15.57 35.15 27.81
N PRO A 629 -14.71 35.15 28.85
CA PRO A 629 -14.56 36.27 29.76
C PRO A 629 -13.92 37.51 29.10
N ASP A 630 -13.09 37.29 28.05
CA ASP A 630 -12.27 38.35 27.44
C ASP A 630 -12.90 38.96 26.18
N ARG A 631 -14.24 38.99 26.10
CA ARG A 631 -14.97 39.46 24.94
C ARG A 631 -14.66 40.89 24.52
N ALA A 632 -14.38 41.77 25.50
CA ALA A 632 -13.99 43.15 25.22
C ALA A 632 -12.62 43.25 24.57
N ASP A 633 -11.68 42.41 24.97
CA ASP A 633 -10.31 42.36 24.47
C ASP A 633 -10.23 41.86 23.03
N TRP A 634 -11.13 41.01 22.60
CA TRP A 634 -11.15 40.53 21.20
C TRP A 634 -11.34 41.66 20.19
N HIS A 635 -12.08 42.70 20.55
CA HIS A 635 -12.20 43.88 19.68
C HIS A 635 -10.88 44.65 19.59
N ARG A 636 -10.10 44.69 20.65
CA ARG A 636 -8.74 45.28 20.67
C ARG A 636 -7.80 44.42 19.83
N VAL A 637 -7.76 43.10 20.06
CA VAL A 637 -6.92 42.17 19.31
C VAL A 637 -7.22 42.20 17.81
N LEU A 638 -8.48 42.27 17.40
CA LEU A 638 -8.86 42.45 16.00
C LEU A 638 -8.42 43.81 15.43
N GLY A 639 -8.25 44.83 16.30
CA GLY A 639 -7.69 46.12 15.93
C GLY A 639 -6.20 46.05 15.61
N GLU A 640 -5.46 45.22 16.34
CA GLU A 640 -4.02 45.02 16.25
C GLU A 640 -3.65 43.97 15.15
N ALA A 641 -4.58 43.11 14.72
CA ALA A 641 -4.35 42.12 13.69
C ALA A 641 -4.09 42.78 12.33
N HIS A 642 -3.18 42.17 11.54
CA HIS A 642 -2.84 42.64 10.18
C HIS A 642 -4.00 42.37 9.19
N LEU A 643 -5.18 42.95 9.45
CA LEU A 643 -6.38 42.86 8.62
C LEU A 643 -6.63 44.19 7.91
N ASN A 644 -7.09 44.15 6.67
CA ASN A 644 -7.57 45.35 6.01
C ASN A 644 -8.92 45.79 6.61
N LYS A 645 -9.41 46.98 6.24
CA LYS A 645 -10.64 47.57 6.79
C LYS A 645 -11.88 46.67 6.55
N ALA A 646 -11.99 46.07 5.39
CA ALA A 646 -13.13 45.19 5.03
C ALA A 646 -13.06 43.89 5.85
N GLN A 647 -11.92 43.23 5.90
CA GLN A 647 -11.69 42.00 6.67
C GLN A 647 -12.00 42.22 8.17
N ARG A 648 -11.52 43.32 8.73
CA ARG A 648 -11.77 43.70 10.12
C ARG A 648 -13.27 43.95 10.40
N GLY A 649 -13.95 44.59 9.43
CA GLY A 649 -15.39 44.80 9.48
C GLY A 649 -16.18 43.50 9.50
N THR A 650 -15.80 42.57 8.63
CA THR A 650 -16.42 41.23 8.54
C THR A 650 -16.19 40.44 9.83
N ALA A 651 -14.95 40.39 10.33
CA ALA A 651 -14.61 39.66 11.57
C ALA A 651 -15.42 40.21 12.80
N ARG A 652 -15.54 41.53 12.91
CA ARG A 652 -16.37 42.16 13.95
C ARG A 652 -17.87 41.82 13.83
N LEU A 653 -18.39 41.78 12.61
CA LEU A 653 -19.75 41.38 12.35
C LEU A 653 -20.02 39.94 12.76
N MET A 654 -19.13 39.01 12.36
CA MET A 654 -19.21 37.60 12.73
C MET A 654 -19.16 37.41 14.25
N LEU A 655 -18.19 38.04 14.92
CA LEU A 655 -18.05 37.95 16.37
C LEU A 655 -19.28 38.41 17.12
N ARG A 656 -19.87 39.56 16.71
CA ARG A 656 -21.13 40.06 17.25
C ARG A 656 -22.34 39.14 16.98
N GLY A 657 -22.39 38.56 15.79
CA GLY A 657 -23.43 37.59 15.41
C GLY A 657 -23.40 36.37 16.30
N LEU A 658 -22.21 35.74 16.45
CA LEU A 658 -22.02 34.57 17.29
C LEU A 658 -22.33 34.87 18.76
N ALA A 659 -21.86 36.00 19.28
CA ALA A 659 -22.12 36.39 20.67
C ALA A 659 -23.62 36.58 20.96
N ARG A 660 -24.37 37.21 20.02
CA ARG A 660 -25.82 37.39 20.18
C ARG A 660 -26.53 36.03 20.11
N THR A 661 -26.13 35.15 19.22
CA THR A 661 -26.69 33.81 19.10
C THR A 661 -26.41 32.99 20.34
N GLY A 662 -25.17 33.00 20.87
CA GLY A 662 -24.80 32.32 22.10
C GLY A 662 -25.64 32.81 23.31
N ALA A 663 -25.81 34.12 23.44
CA ALA A 663 -26.64 34.70 24.51
C ALA A 663 -28.10 34.20 24.44
N ARG A 664 -28.70 34.09 23.26
CA ARG A 664 -30.04 33.55 23.10
C ARG A 664 -30.15 32.06 23.42
N LEU A 665 -29.08 31.33 23.22
CA LEU A 665 -29.02 29.89 23.45
C LEU A 665 -28.68 29.51 24.90
N ARG A 666 -28.37 30.43 25.80
CA ARG A 666 -27.93 30.12 27.20
C ARG A 666 -28.86 29.14 27.93
N ASN A 667 -30.17 29.31 27.76
CA ASN A 667 -31.20 28.52 28.42
C ASN A 667 -31.78 27.42 27.52
N ALA A 668 -31.28 27.26 26.29
CA ALA A 668 -31.73 26.23 25.36
C ALA A 668 -30.92 24.92 25.58
N PRO A 669 -31.53 23.74 25.37
CA PRO A 669 -30.78 22.48 25.40
C PRO A 669 -29.62 22.47 24.38
N ALA A 670 -28.45 21.97 24.77
CA ALA A 670 -27.29 21.86 23.87
C ALA A 670 -27.19 20.42 23.31
N ASP A 671 -28.18 20.00 22.53
CA ASP A 671 -28.32 18.60 22.09
C ASP A 671 -28.22 18.38 20.56
N LEU A 672 -27.96 19.43 19.78
CA LEU A 672 -27.90 19.32 18.33
C LEU A 672 -26.78 18.39 17.85
N LEU A 673 -25.58 18.43 18.50
CA LEU A 673 -24.48 17.54 18.16
C LEU A 673 -24.80 16.07 18.49
N ASP A 674 -25.48 15.81 19.60
CA ASP A 674 -25.92 14.48 19.98
C ASP A 674 -26.91 13.91 18.95
N ARG A 675 -27.83 14.75 18.48
CA ARG A 675 -28.81 14.39 17.44
C ARG A 675 -28.16 14.19 16.07
N ALA A 676 -27.04 14.86 15.80
CA ALA A 676 -26.27 14.69 14.59
C ALA A 676 -25.57 13.33 14.53
N GLY A 677 -25.35 12.69 15.70
CA GLY A 677 -24.55 11.48 15.79
C GLY A 677 -23.11 11.69 15.29
N SER A 678 -22.59 12.89 15.55
CA SER A 678 -21.20 13.30 15.22
C SER A 678 -20.37 13.36 16.47
N PRO A 679 -19.03 13.23 16.37
CA PRO A 679 -18.18 13.46 17.52
C PRO A 679 -18.37 14.89 18.03
N HIS A 680 -18.35 15.07 19.34
CA HIS A 680 -18.24 16.42 19.92
C HIS A 680 -16.89 17.01 19.51
N THR A 681 -16.88 17.69 18.37
CA THR A 681 -15.68 18.35 17.85
C THR A 681 -15.58 19.76 18.42
N ARG A 682 -14.49 20.04 19.11
CA ARG A 682 -14.07 21.44 19.24
C ARG A 682 -13.60 21.88 17.85
N LEU A 683 -14.03 23.05 17.39
CA LEU A 683 -13.51 23.62 16.15
C LEU A 683 -11.99 23.74 16.30
N ARG A 684 -11.26 22.86 15.65
CA ARG A 684 -9.80 22.93 15.57
C ARG A 684 -9.48 23.37 14.15
N MET A 685 -8.80 24.49 14.03
CA MET A 685 -8.15 24.85 12.78
C MET A 685 -6.95 23.93 12.61
N GLY A 686 -6.97 23.12 11.60
CA GLY A 686 -5.85 22.29 11.18
C GLY A 686 -5.48 22.65 9.74
N PRO A 687 -4.21 22.44 9.33
CA PRO A 687 -3.84 22.60 7.94
C PRO A 687 -4.67 21.65 7.08
N GLU A 688 -5.11 22.11 5.92
CA GLU A 688 -5.61 21.23 4.86
C GLU A 688 -4.46 20.30 4.45
N LEU A 689 -4.73 18.99 4.46
CA LEU A 689 -3.76 17.95 4.07
C LEU A 689 -3.42 18.03 2.59
#